data_3059eafa3b8e8fb7fb42642e357ed12a
#
_entry.id   3059eafa3b8e8fb7fb42642e357ed12a
#
_cell.length_a   1.000
_cell.length_b   1.000
_cell.length_c   1.000
_cell.angle_alpha   90.00
_cell.angle_beta   90.00
_cell.angle_gamma   90.00
#
_symmetry.space_group_name_H-M   'P 1'
#
loop_
_entity.id
_entity.type
_entity.pdbx_description
1 polymer ?
#
loop_
_entity_poly.entity_id
_entity_poly.type
_entity_poly.pdbx_seq_one_letter_code
_entity_poly.pdbx_strand_id
1 'polypeptide(L)'
;MISALVLALLALVADRSAGSADLSPRLVAPRVADATAQAYSWRPVAIGGGGFITGYSTDARGVTRIVRTDVYGAYLWRPEANRWLQLVTTASMPPEDRGPMTLNEGVYEVAVAPSDPDRIYMAIHGRVYRSNDRGRSFVRTSLPTVTFDANSPFRHYGPFMSVSPQNPDLVLLGTPNDGLWRSENGGRDWIRIATAPGGLGPARAPPGSRPGLVVWFSPDGTQIWTMSAGDGVSRSLDGGRSFKPLVSSGDPQPTSLRQGAFGLDGAFYGIDQDHKKIWKFSGARWEDLTQTAGVNPAPFGSVAVDPGSGSIYVFDEGGHAIRSDNGGLRWSRVLTSARAGKDDPPWLRVADQSYFATGQVVFDPVVRGRLWNAAGTGVYFGDVAKPLGNITWESQARGIEELVANDVSAAPGQLPLFAAWDFGIHRRDDLERFSTGYGPKERVLIAAQQLDWTPAQPGFFVTNASDTRTDCCSEDGDAVLAGYTEDGGETWTKFATLPQPPGTAPSDPWRMAFGTIAVAADDPRNIVWAPTHNRSPFYTTDLGRSWRRVVLPGERLPNTGSHANYNFHRKTLAADKVLAKTFYLVHSGDGLNPGLAGLWVTRDGGADWSRVYKGEIAPASRYSAKLRVVPGHAGHLFFTSGVSDPGDTALRRSVDGGRTWTVLRRVQAAHDIAFGKAAPGHDYPAVYVTGRIDGRYGVWRSIDNAVNWVRIGEFPVGALDEVVVMDADKDVFGRVYLGFKGSGWRFGQPSACKPGPYTFGEAEECYFLGP
;
A
#
# COMPACT_ATOMS: atom_id res chain seq x y z
N MET A 1 12.70 -36.78 -12.46
CA MET A 1 13.83 -37.12 -13.33
C MET A 1 14.00 -35.95 -14.25
N ILE A 2 14.95 -35.23 -14.18
CA ILE A 2 16.34 -34.98 -14.34
C ILE A 2 16.48 -33.49 -14.15
N SER A 3 17.06 -33.01 -13.18
CA SER A 3 18.47 -32.79 -12.81
C SER A 3 18.98 -31.39 -13.17
N ALA A 4 19.40 -30.77 -12.10
CA ALA A 4 20.13 -29.52 -11.96
C ALA A 4 21.45 -29.46 -12.76
N LEU A 5 21.88 -28.22 -13.04
CA LEU A 5 23.33 -27.94 -12.99
C LEU A 5 23.54 -26.51 -12.50
N VAL A 6 24.23 -26.43 -11.37
CA VAL A 6 24.87 -25.28 -10.76
C VAL A 6 26.27 -25.17 -11.37
N LEU A 7 26.72 -23.94 -11.65
CA LEU A 7 28.16 -23.66 -11.64
C LEU A 7 28.43 -22.26 -11.11
N ALA A 8 29.07 -22.26 -9.97
CA ALA A 8 29.74 -21.13 -9.36
C ALA A 8 31.04 -20.80 -10.08
N LEU A 9 31.40 -19.53 -10.18
CA LEU A 9 32.81 -19.15 -10.37
C LEU A 9 33.16 -18.03 -9.40
N LEU A 10 34.20 -18.31 -8.66
CA LEU A 10 34.83 -17.48 -7.63
C LEU A 10 35.70 -16.37 -8.23
N ALA A 11 35.81 -15.36 -7.43
CA ALA A 11 36.71 -14.25 -7.31
C ALA A 11 38.09 -14.28 -7.96
N LEU A 12 38.51 -13.12 -8.43
CA LEU A 12 39.91 -12.69 -8.35
C LEU A 12 39.99 -11.20 -8.05
N VAL A 13 40.53 -10.92 -6.89
CA VAL A 13 40.92 -9.60 -6.40
C VAL A 13 42.17 -9.18 -7.18
N ALA A 14 42.22 -7.98 -7.69
CA ALA A 14 43.44 -7.29 -8.05
C ALA A 14 43.35 -5.82 -7.64
N ASP A 15 44.07 -5.55 -6.61
CA ASP A 15 44.50 -4.25 -6.10
C ASP A 15 45.27 -3.45 -7.18
N ARG A 16 44.86 -2.17 -7.43
CA ARG A 16 45.78 -1.18 -7.99
C ARG A 16 45.41 0.23 -7.53
N SER A 17 46.26 0.71 -6.73
CA SER A 17 46.74 2.06 -6.40
C SER A 17 46.10 3.28 -7.09
N ALA A 18 45.80 4.22 -6.19
CA ALA A 18 45.55 5.63 -6.30
C ALA A 18 46.16 6.38 -7.51
N GLY A 19 45.28 6.98 -8.27
CA GLY A 19 45.55 8.16 -9.10
C GLY A 19 44.71 9.30 -8.64
N SER A 20 45.33 10.37 -8.16
CA SER A 20 44.68 11.62 -7.79
C SER A 20 44.05 12.24 -9.03
N ALA A 21 42.72 12.26 -9.10
CA ALA A 21 41.98 13.02 -10.11
C ALA A 21 41.76 14.46 -9.60
N ASP A 22 42.25 15.37 -10.38
CA ASP A 22 42.11 16.83 -10.29
C ASP A 22 40.65 17.25 -10.15
N LEU A 23 40.27 17.76 -8.97
CA LEU A 23 38.96 18.31 -8.65
C LEU A 23 38.92 19.82 -8.97
N SER A 24 39.22 20.21 -10.20
CA SER A 24 38.91 21.55 -10.68
C SER A 24 37.39 21.67 -10.84
N PRO A 25 36.72 22.70 -10.25
CA PRO A 25 35.29 22.88 -10.45
C PRO A 25 35.05 23.30 -11.91
N ARG A 26 34.52 22.39 -12.72
CA ARG A 26 33.97 22.76 -14.02
C ARG A 26 32.83 23.75 -13.76
N LEU A 27 32.99 24.96 -14.23
CA LEU A 27 31.96 25.98 -14.33
C LEU A 27 30.75 25.38 -15.05
N VAL A 28 29.75 25.00 -14.30
CA VAL A 28 28.44 24.65 -14.83
C VAL A 28 27.85 25.93 -15.38
N ALA A 29 27.55 25.97 -16.68
CA ALA A 29 26.84 27.08 -17.31
C ALA A 29 25.63 27.48 -16.43
N PRO A 30 25.35 28.79 -16.26
CA PRO A 30 24.24 29.22 -15.44
C PRO A 30 22.95 28.60 -16.00
N ARG A 31 22.30 27.75 -15.20
CA ARG A 31 20.98 27.24 -15.51
C ARG A 31 20.05 28.45 -15.67
N VAL A 32 19.32 28.53 -16.74
CA VAL A 32 18.21 29.47 -16.86
C VAL A 32 17.30 29.15 -15.69
N ALA A 33 17.30 29.99 -14.67
CA ALA A 33 16.41 29.86 -13.54
C ALA A 33 14.99 29.96 -14.12
N ASP A 34 14.17 28.95 -13.86
CA ASP A 34 12.74 29.04 -14.12
C ASP A 34 12.23 30.26 -13.35
N ALA A 35 11.85 31.32 -14.05
CA ALA A 35 11.43 32.60 -13.43
C ALA A 35 10.18 32.42 -12.53
N THR A 36 9.56 31.25 -12.58
CA THR A 36 8.46 30.82 -11.72
C THR A 36 8.91 29.87 -10.60
N ALA A 37 10.23 29.71 -10.39
CA ALA A 37 10.79 28.80 -9.41
C ALA A 37 10.52 29.33 -7.99
N GLN A 38 9.35 29.03 -7.50
CA GLN A 38 8.95 29.19 -6.11
C GLN A 38 9.11 27.85 -5.38
N ALA A 39 9.04 27.87 -4.06
CA ALA A 39 8.91 26.66 -3.29
C ALA A 39 7.70 25.84 -3.75
N TYR A 40 7.75 24.54 -3.52
CA TYR A 40 6.60 23.64 -3.67
C TYR A 40 6.08 23.25 -2.30
N SER A 41 4.76 23.34 -2.14
CA SER A 41 4.04 22.80 -1.02
C SER A 41 3.50 21.43 -1.42
N TRP A 42 3.75 20.42 -0.60
CA TRP A 42 3.25 19.05 -0.78
C TRP A 42 2.30 18.69 0.35
N ARG A 43 1.09 18.25 0.00
CA ARG A 43 0.03 17.92 0.96
C ARG A 43 -0.64 16.59 0.61
N PRO A 44 -1.17 15.84 1.60
CA PRO A 44 -2.01 14.68 1.30
C PRO A 44 -3.29 15.11 0.61
N VAL A 45 -3.77 14.27 -0.30
CA VAL A 45 -5.14 14.36 -0.79
C VAL A 45 -6.02 13.72 0.28
N ALA A 46 -6.93 14.49 0.85
CA ALA A 46 -7.78 14.04 1.95
C ALA A 46 -8.88 13.08 1.44
N ILE A 47 -8.57 11.81 1.32
CA ILE A 47 -9.55 10.75 1.05
C ILE A 47 -9.99 10.14 2.38
N GLY A 48 -9.05 9.81 3.22
CA GLY A 48 -9.19 9.43 4.62
C GLY A 48 -9.59 7.98 4.86
N GLY A 49 -8.80 7.30 5.64
CA GLY A 49 -9.03 5.89 5.96
C GLY A 49 -8.75 4.99 4.78
N GLY A 50 -9.30 3.81 4.83
CA GLY A 50 -8.96 2.75 3.89
C GLY A 50 -7.54 2.23 4.14
N GLY A 51 -7.27 1.05 3.77
CA GLY A 51 -6.10 0.33 4.21
C GLY A 51 -6.40 -0.47 5.47
N PHE A 52 -5.58 -1.48 5.66
CA PHE A 52 -5.78 -2.46 6.69
C PHE A 52 -4.96 -2.07 7.91
N ILE A 53 -5.63 -1.56 8.95
CA ILE A 53 -4.98 -1.31 10.23
C ILE A 53 -4.80 -2.65 10.94
N THR A 54 -3.56 -3.06 11.12
CA THR A 54 -3.21 -4.40 11.58
C THR A 54 -2.86 -4.47 13.06
N GLY A 55 -2.60 -3.33 13.70
CA GLY A 55 -2.30 -3.30 15.13
C GLY A 55 -2.38 -1.92 15.74
N TYR A 56 -2.53 -1.91 17.07
CA TYR A 56 -2.60 -0.71 17.92
C TYR A 56 -1.63 -0.86 19.09
N SER A 57 -0.89 0.19 19.40
CA SER A 57 0.03 0.23 20.52
C SER A 57 -0.07 1.55 21.30
N THR A 58 0.05 1.49 22.62
CA THR A 58 0.01 2.66 23.49
C THR A 58 0.90 2.48 24.71
N ASP A 59 1.35 3.58 25.31
CA ASP A 59 1.96 3.58 26.62
C ASP A 59 0.91 3.42 27.74
N ALA A 60 1.34 3.06 28.95
CA ALA A 60 0.45 2.81 30.08
C ALA A 60 -0.37 4.04 30.54
N ARG A 61 0.04 5.24 30.15
CA ARG A 61 -0.66 6.50 30.46
C ARG A 61 -1.54 7.00 29.31
N GLY A 62 -1.58 6.30 28.17
CA GLY A 62 -2.35 6.68 26.98
C GLY A 62 -1.92 7.98 26.33
N VAL A 63 -0.68 8.43 26.58
CA VAL A 63 -0.12 9.68 26.02
C VAL A 63 0.26 9.50 24.54
N THR A 64 0.80 8.34 24.22
CA THR A 64 1.20 7.96 22.85
C THR A 64 0.33 6.82 22.38
N ARG A 65 -0.36 7.03 21.27
CA ARG A 65 -1.17 6.03 20.58
C ARG A 65 -0.71 5.91 19.16
N ILE A 66 -0.39 4.70 18.73
CA ILE A 66 0.12 4.41 17.39
C ILE A 66 -0.67 3.25 16.80
N VAL A 67 -0.91 3.32 15.50
CA VAL A 67 -1.41 2.22 14.69
C VAL A 67 -0.44 1.87 13.59
N ARG A 68 -0.45 0.62 13.16
CA ARG A 68 0.33 0.11 12.03
C ARG A 68 -0.56 -0.42 10.93
N THR A 69 -0.06 -0.38 9.71
CA THR A 69 -0.78 -0.78 8.51
C THR A 69 -0.04 -1.88 7.76
N ASP A 70 -0.75 -2.58 6.88
CA ASP A 70 -0.20 -3.70 6.13
C ASP A 70 0.51 -3.29 4.84
N VAL A 71 0.17 -2.15 4.25
CA VAL A 71 0.75 -1.71 2.98
C VAL A 71 1.84 -0.66 3.15
N TYR A 72 1.66 0.30 4.05
CA TYR A 72 2.69 1.29 4.33
C TYR A 72 2.45 2.04 5.65
N GLY A 73 3.51 2.18 6.43
CA GLY A 73 3.58 3.16 7.50
C GLY A 73 2.94 2.78 8.83
N ALA A 74 3.06 3.70 9.73
CA ALA A 74 2.43 3.73 11.03
C ALA A 74 2.03 5.17 11.35
N TYR A 75 1.00 5.32 12.17
CA TYR A 75 0.44 6.65 12.45
C TYR A 75 0.35 6.89 13.94
N LEU A 76 0.71 8.10 14.34
CA LEU A 76 0.62 8.62 15.71
C LEU A 76 -0.59 9.53 15.86
N TRP A 77 -1.43 9.28 16.85
CA TRP A 77 -2.54 10.16 17.17
C TRP A 77 -2.04 11.48 17.80
N ARG A 78 -2.52 12.60 17.25
CA ARG A 78 -2.27 13.95 17.76
C ARG A 78 -3.57 14.58 18.25
N PRO A 79 -3.81 14.60 19.56
CA PRO A 79 -5.05 15.15 20.12
C PRO A 79 -5.26 16.62 19.77
N GLU A 80 -4.20 17.42 19.78
CA GLU A 80 -4.23 18.84 19.46
C GLU A 80 -4.61 19.15 18.01
N ALA A 81 -4.26 18.26 17.09
CA ALA A 81 -4.61 18.32 15.67
C ALA A 81 -5.87 17.51 15.35
N ASN A 82 -6.38 16.76 16.30
CA ASN A 82 -7.52 15.84 16.16
C ASN A 82 -7.39 14.90 14.95
N ARG A 83 -6.18 14.34 14.72
CA ARG A 83 -5.87 13.48 13.58
C ARG A 83 -4.68 12.57 13.82
N TRP A 84 -4.60 11.53 13.02
CA TRP A 84 -3.40 10.69 12.90
C TRP A 84 -2.38 11.34 11.98
N LEU A 85 -1.09 11.14 12.30
CA LEU A 85 0.03 11.63 11.51
C LEU A 85 0.96 10.49 11.17
N GLN A 86 1.35 10.42 9.89
CA GLN A 86 2.27 9.42 9.36
C GLN A 86 3.64 9.53 10.05
N LEU A 87 4.14 8.40 10.55
CA LEU A 87 5.45 8.30 11.21
C LEU A 87 6.59 8.00 10.24
N VAL A 88 6.33 7.35 9.12
CA VAL A 88 7.36 6.98 8.14
C VAL A 88 7.45 8.05 7.07
N THR A 89 8.29 9.04 7.29
CA THR A 89 8.44 10.21 6.41
C THR A 89 9.90 10.53 6.14
N THR A 90 10.17 11.37 5.15
CA THR A 90 11.53 11.87 4.87
C THR A 90 12.10 12.66 6.03
N ALA A 91 11.26 13.27 6.86
CA ALA A 91 11.73 14.02 8.03
C ALA A 91 12.10 13.13 9.21
N SER A 92 11.33 12.06 9.43
CA SER A 92 11.49 11.17 10.59
C SER A 92 12.49 10.04 10.38
N MET A 93 12.65 9.56 9.15
CA MET A 93 13.49 8.39 8.85
C MET A 93 14.92 8.77 8.53
N PRO A 94 15.91 7.90 8.85
CA PRO A 94 17.32 8.16 8.54
C PRO A 94 17.55 8.45 7.05
N PRO A 95 18.36 9.44 6.68
CA PRO A 95 18.61 9.80 5.28
C PRO A 95 19.10 8.63 4.40
N GLU A 96 19.90 7.74 4.95
CA GLU A 96 20.43 6.55 4.26
C GLU A 96 19.37 5.48 3.95
N ASP A 97 18.22 5.55 4.59
CA ASP A 97 17.13 4.61 4.40
C ASP A 97 15.96 5.20 3.59
N ARG A 98 16.13 6.41 3.08
CA ARG A 98 15.12 7.06 2.24
C ARG A 98 15.21 6.59 0.80
N GLY A 99 14.08 6.55 0.14
CA GLY A 99 13.95 6.18 -1.26
C GLY A 99 13.04 4.95 -1.45
N PRO A 100 12.65 4.68 -2.69
CA PRO A 100 11.80 3.55 -2.99
C PRO A 100 12.51 2.24 -2.67
N MET A 101 11.82 1.37 -1.96
CA MET A 101 12.27 0.02 -1.69
C MET A 101 11.35 -0.98 -2.38
N THR A 102 11.93 -2.03 -2.93
CA THR A 102 11.20 -3.09 -3.63
C THR A 102 10.72 -4.22 -2.70
N LEU A 103 11.04 -4.13 -1.41
CA LEU A 103 10.66 -5.12 -0.41
C LEU A 103 9.24 -4.89 0.09
N ASN A 104 8.68 -5.91 0.74
CA ASN A 104 7.31 -5.90 1.23
C ASN A 104 6.99 -4.66 2.04
N GLU A 105 5.87 -4.10 1.73
CA GLU A 105 5.31 -2.87 2.24
C GLU A 105 4.70 -3.10 3.64
N GLY A 106 4.45 -2.04 4.33
CA GLY A 106 3.78 -2.05 5.61
C GLY A 106 4.72 -2.15 6.82
N VAL A 107 4.17 -1.79 7.96
CA VAL A 107 4.83 -1.92 9.25
C VAL A 107 4.47 -3.26 9.88
N TYR A 108 5.46 -4.14 9.94
CA TYR A 108 5.30 -5.48 10.51
C TYR A 108 4.87 -5.45 11.98
N GLU A 109 5.49 -4.56 12.76
CA GLU A 109 5.08 -4.31 14.13
C GLU A 109 5.52 -2.93 14.62
N VAL A 110 4.73 -2.34 15.50
CA VAL A 110 5.07 -1.13 16.23
C VAL A 110 4.79 -1.31 17.72
N ALA A 111 5.72 -0.90 18.56
CA ALA A 111 5.57 -1.00 20.01
C ALA A 111 5.96 0.30 20.68
N VAL A 112 5.04 0.89 21.43
CA VAL A 112 5.31 1.96 22.39
C VAL A 112 5.76 1.32 23.68
N ALA A 113 6.84 1.81 24.31
CA ALA A 113 7.24 1.32 25.61
C ALA A 113 6.19 1.71 26.67
N PRO A 114 5.63 0.75 27.44
CA PRO A 114 4.58 1.08 28.40
C PRO A 114 5.01 2.10 29.47
N SER A 115 6.27 2.11 29.86
CA SER A 115 6.83 3.02 30.88
C SER A 115 7.34 4.35 30.34
N ASP A 116 7.52 4.47 29.00
CA ASP A 116 8.11 5.67 28.38
C ASP A 116 7.37 6.01 27.06
N PRO A 117 6.48 7.02 27.08
CA PRO A 117 5.69 7.40 25.89
C PRO A 117 6.54 7.96 24.75
N ASP A 118 7.77 8.37 24.97
CA ASP A 118 8.65 8.89 23.94
C ASP A 118 9.43 7.79 23.22
N ARG A 119 9.50 6.58 23.83
CA ARG A 119 10.18 5.42 23.27
C ARG A 119 9.26 4.59 22.37
N ILE A 120 9.62 4.53 21.09
CA ILE A 120 8.91 3.74 20.08
C ILE A 120 9.89 2.84 19.36
N TYR A 121 9.49 1.60 19.12
CA TYR A 121 10.17 0.68 18.20
C TYR A 121 9.25 0.36 17.04
N MET A 122 9.80 0.33 15.82
CA MET A 122 9.06 0.08 14.58
C MET A 122 9.83 -0.89 13.70
N ALA A 123 9.20 -1.99 13.34
CA ALA A 123 9.74 -2.99 12.43
C ALA A 123 9.14 -2.79 11.03
N ILE A 124 9.97 -2.37 10.07
CA ILE A 124 9.58 -2.11 8.68
C ILE A 124 10.71 -2.50 7.74
N HIS A 125 10.40 -3.05 6.59
CA HIS A 125 11.34 -3.43 5.53
C HIS A 125 12.53 -4.29 6.01
N GLY A 126 12.24 -5.27 6.88
CA GLY A 126 13.27 -6.17 7.42
C GLY A 126 14.18 -5.56 8.47
N ARG A 127 13.90 -4.36 8.95
CA ARG A 127 14.72 -3.61 9.91
C ARG A 127 13.89 -3.17 11.11
N VAL A 128 14.56 -2.86 12.19
CA VAL A 128 13.95 -2.22 13.37
C VAL A 128 14.53 -0.81 13.56
N TYR A 129 13.65 0.13 13.73
CA TYR A 129 13.97 1.52 14.05
C TYR A 129 13.51 1.86 15.45
N ARG A 130 14.20 2.77 16.10
CA ARG A 130 13.89 3.30 17.44
C ARG A 130 13.76 4.80 17.41
N SER A 131 12.72 5.32 18.04
CA SER A 131 12.56 6.73 18.40
C SER A 131 12.67 6.91 19.92
N ASN A 132 13.20 8.06 20.35
CA ASN A 132 13.24 8.52 21.73
C ASN A 132 12.54 9.88 21.89
N ASP A 133 11.81 10.31 20.90
CA ASP A 133 11.19 11.64 20.82
C ASP A 133 9.75 11.55 20.27
N ARG A 134 9.08 10.45 20.58
CA ARG A 134 7.70 10.17 20.18
C ARG A 134 7.50 10.19 18.66
N GLY A 135 8.43 9.57 17.92
CA GLY A 135 8.35 9.40 16.47
C GLY A 135 8.75 10.64 15.65
N ARG A 136 9.28 11.71 16.26
CA ARG A 136 9.82 12.84 15.49
C ARG A 136 11.03 12.44 14.66
N SER A 137 11.87 11.58 15.22
CA SER A 137 12.99 11.00 14.52
C SER A 137 13.17 9.53 14.87
N PHE A 138 13.68 8.76 13.91
CA PHE A 138 14.03 7.36 14.08
C PHE A 138 15.50 7.14 13.79
N VAL A 139 16.11 6.23 14.54
CA VAL A 139 17.43 5.70 14.26
C VAL A 139 17.33 4.20 14.01
N ARG A 140 18.05 3.71 13.01
CA ARG A 140 18.13 2.29 12.74
C ARG A 140 18.87 1.60 13.88
N THR A 141 18.33 0.48 14.36
CA THR A 141 19.00 -0.38 15.34
C THR A 141 20.04 -1.26 14.67
N SER A 142 20.86 -1.97 15.45
CA SER A 142 21.86 -2.90 14.92
C SER A 142 21.30 -4.27 14.53
N LEU A 143 19.96 -4.47 14.59
CA LEU A 143 19.36 -5.73 14.15
C LEU A 143 19.78 -6.02 12.70
N PRO A 144 20.33 -7.21 12.40
CA PRO A 144 20.57 -7.59 11.01
C PRO A 144 19.25 -7.60 10.23
N THR A 145 19.33 -7.43 8.91
CA THR A 145 18.12 -7.50 8.09
C THR A 145 17.49 -8.89 8.22
N VAL A 146 16.24 -8.93 8.61
CA VAL A 146 15.43 -10.14 8.79
C VAL A 146 14.27 -10.16 7.78
N THR A 147 13.66 -11.32 7.60
CA THR A 147 12.54 -11.46 6.65
C THR A 147 11.23 -11.48 7.40
N PHE A 148 10.35 -10.53 7.08
CA PHE A 148 8.94 -10.55 7.47
C PHE A 148 8.08 -9.91 6.37
N ASP A 149 6.76 -10.14 6.46
CA ASP A 149 5.78 -9.64 5.53
C ASP A 149 4.61 -9.05 6.31
N ALA A 150 4.48 -7.72 6.29
CA ALA A 150 3.44 -6.99 6.98
C ALA A 150 2.05 -7.20 6.35
N ASN A 151 2.00 -7.57 5.07
CA ASN A 151 0.78 -7.84 4.32
C ASN A 151 0.48 -9.34 4.16
N SER A 152 1.07 -10.17 5.02
CA SER A 152 0.81 -11.61 5.02
C SER A 152 -0.62 -11.92 5.49
N PRO A 153 -1.13 -13.14 5.23
CA PRO A 153 -2.39 -13.62 5.82
C PRO A 153 -2.40 -13.56 7.37
N PHE A 154 -1.22 -13.48 7.98
CA PHE A 154 -1.03 -13.45 9.45
C PHE A 154 -0.86 -12.03 10.01
N ARG A 155 -1.11 -10.98 9.23
CA ARG A 155 -0.90 -9.57 9.62
C ARG A 155 -1.64 -9.14 10.89
N HIS A 156 -2.71 -9.82 11.25
CA HIS A 156 -3.47 -9.58 12.49
C HIS A 156 -3.03 -10.45 13.69
N TYR A 157 -2.05 -11.32 13.49
CA TYR A 157 -1.41 -12.00 14.61
C TYR A 157 -0.53 -11.01 15.38
N GLY A 158 -0.25 -11.29 16.61
CA GLY A 158 0.67 -10.45 17.37
C GLY A 158 0.37 -10.42 18.87
N PRO A 159 1.12 -9.58 19.60
CA PRO A 159 2.21 -8.73 19.09
C PRO A 159 3.45 -9.55 18.69
N PHE A 160 4.05 -9.17 17.56
CA PHE A 160 5.33 -9.75 17.14
C PHE A 160 6.53 -9.06 17.78
N MET A 161 6.34 -7.85 18.28
CA MET A 161 7.36 -7.11 19.02
C MET A 161 6.73 -6.56 20.30
N SER A 162 7.43 -6.76 21.41
CA SER A 162 6.95 -6.27 22.72
C SER A 162 8.09 -5.66 23.51
N VAL A 163 7.76 -4.60 24.27
CA VAL A 163 8.68 -3.90 25.16
C VAL A 163 8.29 -4.19 26.59
N SER A 164 9.27 -4.37 27.47
CA SER A 164 9.04 -4.61 28.90
C SER A 164 8.23 -3.45 29.53
N PRO A 165 7.21 -3.77 30.33
CA PRO A 165 6.43 -2.74 31.03
C PRO A 165 7.26 -1.85 31.95
N GLN A 166 8.39 -2.34 32.45
CA GLN A 166 9.23 -1.67 33.43
C GLN A 166 10.52 -1.07 32.84
N ASN A 167 11.01 -1.63 31.73
CA ASN A 167 12.29 -1.22 31.15
C ASN A 167 12.13 -0.95 29.63
N PRO A 168 12.11 0.32 29.21
CA PRO A 168 11.92 0.67 27.81
C PRO A 168 13.07 0.21 26.89
N ASP A 169 14.20 -0.22 27.44
CA ASP A 169 15.35 -0.72 26.70
C ASP A 169 15.30 -2.24 26.48
N LEU A 170 14.43 -2.98 27.19
CA LEU A 170 14.25 -4.41 26.98
C LEU A 170 13.12 -4.64 25.98
N VAL A 171 13.49 -5.07 24.78
CA VAL A 171 12.58 -5.34 23.66
C VAL A 171 12.84 -6.71 23.04
N LEU A 172 11.79 -7.41 22.68
CA LEU A 172 11.85 -8.67 21.94
C LEU A 172 11.11 -8.56 20.61
N LEU A 173 11.65 -9.17 19.56
CA LEU A 173 11.05 -9.26 18.25
C LEU A 173 11.01 -10.72 17.78
N GLY A 174 9.81 -11.20 17.46
CA GLY A 174 9.59 -12.49 16.82
C GLY A 174 9.43 -12.35 15.32
N THR A 175 10.12 -13.21 14.58
CA THR A 175 10.12 -13.22 13.11
C THR A 175 9.60 -14.56 12.58
N PRO A 176 9.10 -14.64 11.35
CA PRO A 176 8.64 -15.91 10.78
C PRO A 176 9.77 -16.94 10.56
N ASN A 177 10.97 -16.48 10.16
CA ASN A 177 12.04 -17.36 9.68
C ASN A 177 13.36 -17.21 10.43
N ASP A 178 13.53 -16.10 11.16
CA ASP A 178 14.82 -15.77 11.79
C ASP A 178 14.79 -15.94 13.32
N GLY A 179 13.69 -16.48 13.87
CA GLY A 179 13.51 -16.76 15.29
C GLY A 179 13.14 -15.55 16.13
N LEU A 180 13.42 -15.66 17.44
CA LEU A 180 13.18 -14.63 18.45
C LEU A 180 14.47 -13.85 18.69
N TRP A 181 14.39 -12.54 18.60
CA TRP A 181 15.47 -11.60 18.86
C TRP A 181 15.19 -10.81 20.14
N ARG A 182 16.25 -10.53 20.90
CA ARG A 182 16.17 -9.78 22.17
C ARG A 182 17.24 -8.69 22.20
N SER A 183 16.86 -7.51 22.63
CA SER A 183 17.77 -6.43 23.02
C SER A 183 17.48 -6.00 24.45
N GLU A 184 18.49 -5.68 25.25
CA GLU A 184 18.36 -5.11 26.61
C GLU A 184 18.92 -3.70 26.73
N ASN A 185 19.31 -3.10 25.62
CA ASN A 185 19.94 -1.77 25.57
C ASN A 185 19.32 -0.87 24.49
N GLY A 186 18.03 -1.04 24.22
CA GLY A 186 17.29 -0.19 23.31
C GLY A 186 17.63 -0.42 21.83
N GLY A 187 17.99 -1.64 21.45
CA GLY A 187 18.30 -2.00 20.06
C GLY A 187 19.71 -1.67 19.63
N ARG A 188 20.60 -1.31 20.56
CA ARG A 188 22.04 -1.12 20.23
C ARG A 188 22.71 -2.44 19.92
N ASP A 189 22.31 -3.51 20.62
CA ASP A 189 22.75 -4.86 20.38
C ASP A 189 21.55 -5.81 20.41
N TRP A 190 21.57 -6.82 19.55
CA TRP A 190 20.54 -7.84 19.46
C TRP A 190 21.15 -9.23 19.55
N ILE A 191 20.48 -10.09 20.29
CA ILE A 191 20.87 -11.50 20.47
C ILE A 191 19.69 -12.36 20.02
N ARG A 192 19.96 -13.33 19.17
CA ARG A 192 18.99 -14.36 18.80
C ARG A 192 18.89 -15.40 19.90
N ILE A 193 17.67 -15.72 20.34
CA ILE A 193 17.44 -16.63 21.47
C ILE A 193 17.33 -18.06 20.96
N ALA A 194 18.35 -18.86 21.25
CA ALA A 194 18.43 -20.25 20.78
C ALA A 194 17.41 -21.19 21.39
N THR A 195 16.91 -20.87 22.60
CA THR A 195 15.95 -21.71 23.34
C THR A 195 14.48 -21.33 23.07
N ALA A 196 14.23 -20.33 22.22
CA ALA A 196 12.87 -19.97 21.83
C ALA A 196 12.22 -21.10 20.99
N PRO A 197 10.88 -21.20 21.00
CA PRO A 197 10.17 -22.13 20.10
C PRO A 197 10.59 -21.93 18.64
N GLY A 198 10.61 -23.01 17.86
CA GLY A 198 11.06 -22.99 16.48
C GLY A 198 12.58 -23.04 16.31
N GLY A 199 13.36 -23.04 17.36
CA GLY A 199 14.82 -23.31 17.39
C GLY A 199 15.65 -22.42 16.48
N LEU A 200 16.83 -22.91 16.11
CA LEU A 200 17.73 -22.29 15.14
C LEU A 200 17.32 -22.59 13.68
N GLY A 201 16.06 -22.73 13.45
CA GLY A 201 15.42 -22.73 12.14
C GLY A 201 15.40 -24.06 11.40
N PRO A 202 14.21 -24.50 11.03
CA PRO A 202 14.02 -25.36 9.88
C PRO A 202 14.24 -24.57 8.58
N ALA A 203 14.23 -25.30 7.47
CA ALA A 203 14.27 -24.71 6.14
C ALA A 203 13.39 -23.46 6.02
N ARG A 204 13.92 -22.41 5.43
CA ARG A 204 13.22 -21.13 5.22
C ARG A 204 11.87 -21.40 4.57
N ALA A 205 10.81 -21.14 5.30
CA ALA A 205 9.48 -21.10 4.73
C ALA A 205 9.36 -19.90 3.77
N PRO A 206 8.57 -19.99 2.70
CA PRO A 206 8.31 -18.84 1.87
C PRO A 206 7.82 -17.65 2.72
N PRO A 207 8.18 -16.40 2.39
CA PRO A 207 7.63 -15.23 3.07
C PRO A 207 6.10 -15.29 3.12
N GLY A 208 5.50 -14.93 4.24
CA GLY A 208 4.05 -14.94 4.43
C GLY A 208 3.39 -16.32 4.55
N SER A 209 4.15 -17.42 4.59
CA SER A 209 3.58 -18.78 4.69
C SER A 209 3.29 -19.24 6.13
N ARG A 210 3.75 -18.47 7.12
CA ARG A 210 3.49 -18.71 8.54
C ARG A 210 3.59 -17.40 9.34
N PRO A 211 2.92 -17.32 10.53
CA PRO A 211 3.07 -16.16 11.41
C PRO A 211 4.48 -16.07 11.98
N GLY A 212 4.87 -14.87 12.38
CA GLY A 212 6.02 -14.66 13.25
C GLY A 212 5.77 -15.21 14.66
N LEU A 213 6.84 -15.30 15.46
CA LEU A 213 6.67 -15.59 16.87
C LEU A 213 5.98 -14.42 17.56
N VAL A 214 4.90 -14.72 18.28
CA VAL A 214 4.21 -13.74 19.12
C VAL A 214 4.89 -13.63 20.47
N VAL A 215 4.87 -12.44 21.09
CA VAL A 215 5.58 -12.17 22.36
C VAL A 215 4.69 -11.37 23.29
N TRP A 216 4.44 -11.88 24.48
CA TRP A 216 3.69 -11.18 25.52
C TRP A 216 4.52 -11.03 26.80
N PHE A 217 4.53 -9.84 27.36
CA PHE A 217 4.95 -9.64 28.75
C PHE A 217 3.76 -9.79 29.68
N SER A 218 3.97 -10.42 30.85
CA SER A 218 3.01 -10.28 31.93
C SER A 218 2.91 -8.82 32.37
N PRO A 219 1.75 -8.38 32.92
CA PRO A 219 1.56 -6.98 33.32
C PRO A 219 2.61 -6.46 34.31
N ASP A 220 3.14 -7.33 35.16
CA ASP A 220 4.22 -7.05 36.12
C ASP A 220 5.63 -7.15 35.49
N GLY A 221 5.74 -7.53 34.23
CA GLY A 221 7.00 -7.68 33.51
C GLY A 221 7.90 -8.83 33.94
N THR A 222 7.45 -9.68 34.90
CA THR A 222 8.26 -10.77 35.45
C THR A 222 8.34 -11.99 34.54
N GLN A 223 7.38 -12.15 33.65
CA GLN A 223 7.29 -13.28 32.73
C GLN A 223 7.22 -12.77 31.28
N ILE A 224 7.84 -13.52 30.40
CA ILE A 224 7.73 -13.31 28.96
C ILE A 224 7.27 -14.61 28.32
N TRP A 225 6.19 -14.54 27.57
CA TRP A 225 5.62 -15.66 26.86
C TRP A 225 5.86 -15.50 25.36
N THR A 226 6.13 -16.61 24.71
CA THR A 226 6.30 -16.62 23.23
C THR A 226 5.74 -17.91 22.66
N MET A 227 5.32 -17.81 21.40
CA MET A 227 4.82 -18.95 20.68
C MET A 227 5.25 -18.87 19.22
N SER A 228 5.72 -19.99 18.68
CA SER A 228 5.79 -20.26 17.25
C SER A 228 4.65 -21.18 16.87
N ALA A 229 4.02 -20.95 15.73
CA ALA A 229 2.94 -21.83 15.25
C ALA A 229 3.42 -23.28 15.14
N GLY A 230 2.70 -24.20 15.77
CA GLY A 230 3.03 -25.62 15.83
C GLY A 230 3.85 -26.07 17.06
N ASP A 231 4.50 -25.15 17.79
CA ASP A 231 5.46 -25.51 18.86
C ASP A 231 4.92 -25.34 20.29
N GLY A 232 3.70 -24.87 20.43
CA GLY A 232 3.12 -24.55 21.74
C GLY A 232 3.71 -23.27 22.36
N VAL A 233 3.27 -22.96 23.58
CA VAL A 233 3.67 -21.74 24.29
C VAL A 233 4.86 -22.02 25.21
N SER A 234 5.87 -21.15 25.15
CA SER A 234 7.03 -21.18 26.02
C SER A 234 7.12 -19.93 26.89
N ARG A 235 7.74 -20.04 28.05
CA ARG A 235 7.87 -18.97 29.04
C ARG A 235 9.32 -18.74 29.42
N SER A 236 9.67 -17.49 29.59
CA SER A 236 10.92 -17.02 30.22
C SER A 236 10.63 -16.39 31.57
N LEU A 237 11.52 -16.64 32.55
CA LEU A 237 11.55 -16.03 33.87
C LEU A 237 12.87 -15.25 34.13
N ASP A 238 13.71 -15.15 33.12
CA ASP A 238 15.06 -14.55 33.21
C ASP A 238 15.21 -13.31 32.29
N GLY A 239 14.10 -12.64 32.02
CA GLY A 239 14.09 -11.46 31.15
C GLY A 239 14.28 -11.80 29.67
N GLY A 240 13.83 -12.96 29.22
CA GLY A 240 13.87 -13.39 27.82
C GLY A 240 15.23 -13.95 27.36
N ARG A 241 16.12 -14.28 28.27
CA ARG A 241 17.42 -14.91 27.94
C ARG A 241 17.27 -16.39 27.60
N SER A 242 16.31 -17.07 28.26
CA SER A 242 15.97 -18.45 27.94
C SER A 242 14.47 -18.70 28.05
N PHE A 243 13.98 -19.68 27.30
CA PHE A 243 12.58 -20.07 27.27
C PHE A 243 12.43 -21.57 27.53
N LYS A 244 11.36 -21.95 28.22
CA LYS A 244 10.96 -23.35 28.48
C LYS A 244 9.50 -23.53 28.11
N PRO A 245 9.10 -24.70 27.58
CA PRO A 245 7.70 -25.00 27.33
C PRO A 245 6.87 -24.77 28.59
N LEU A 246 5.67 -24.24 28.43
CA LEU A 246 4.77 -23.89 29.52
C LEU A 246 4.10 -25.13 30.11
N VAL A 247 3.84 -26.14 29.27
CA VAL A 247 3.29 -27.46 29.62
C VAL A 247 4.11 -28.57 28.98
N SER A 248 3.92 -29.81 29.43
CA SER A 248 4.60 -30.96 28.85
C SER A 248 4.09 -31.29 27.46
N SER A 249 4.97 -31.91 26.63
CA SER A 249 4.57 -32.43 25.34
C SER A 249 3.47 -33.49 25.49
N GLY A 250 2.35 -33.32 24.82
CA GLY A 250 1.18 -34.21 24.93
C GLY A 250 0.04 -33.67 25.78
N ASP A 251 0.29 -32.65 26.62
CA ASP A 251 -0.80 -31.97 27.31
C ASP A 251 -1.61 -31.11 26.34
N PRO A 252 -2.94 -30.97 26.56
CA PRO A 252 -3.75 -30.04 25.77
C PRO A 252 -3.17 -28.63 25.81
N GLN A 253 -2.94 -28.01 24.64
CA GLN A 253 -2.42 -26.66 24.53
C GLN A 253 -2.74 -26.06 23.14
N PRO A 254 -2.77 -24.71 23.01
CA PRO A 254 -2.89 -24.08 21.70
C PRO A 254 -1.66 -24.32 20.85
N THR A 255 -1.86 -24.42 19.55
CA THR A 255 -0.79 -24.61 18.57
C THR A 255 -0.61 -23.42 17.62
N SER A 256 -1.54 -22.45 17.62
CA SER A 256 -1.49 -21.26 16.76
C SER A 256 -2.30 -20.13 17.41
N LEU A 257 -1.71 -19.39 18.35
CA LEU A 257 -2.38 -18.23 18.94
C LEU A 257 -2.24 -17.00 18.05
N ARG A 258 -3.37 -16.46 17.62
CA ARG A 258 -3.42 -15.19 16.88
C ARG A 258 -3.23 -14.00 17.82
N GLN A 259 -3.95 -13.98 18.92
CA GLN A 259 -4.01 -12.90 19.91
C GLN A 259 -4.10 -13.49 21.32
N GLY A 260 -3.69 -12.71 22.31
CA GLY A 260 -3.79 -13.11 23.72
C GLY A 260 -3.78 -11.93 24.67
N ALA A 261 -4.36 -12.14 25.88
CA ALA A 261 -4.44 -11.13 26.93
C ALA A 261 -4.34 -11.77 28.32
N PHE A 262 -3.63 -11.10 29.24
CA PHE A 262 -3.60 -11.47 30.65
C PHE A 262 -4.84 -10.96 31.39
N GLY A 263 -5.42 -11.80 32.22
CA GLY A 263 -6.49 -11.46 33.14
C GLY A 263 -5.97 -10.87 34.46
N LEU A 264 -6.88 -10.23 35.20
CA LEU A 264 -6.58 -9.68 36.54
C LEU A 264 -6.24 -10.77 37.59
N ASP A 265 -6.72 -11.97 37.34
CA ASP A 265 -6.46 -13.18 38.18
C ASP A 265 -5.13 -13.86 37.83
N GLY A 266 -4.35 -13.28 36.92
CA GLY A 266 -3.11 -13.86 36.38
C GLY A 266 -3.31 -14.97 35.36
N ALA A 267 -4.56 -15.31 35.00
CA ALA A 267 -4.82 -16.20 33.87
C ALA A 267 -4.45 -15.53 32.54
N PHE A 268 -4.16 -16.35 31.53
CA PHE A 268 -3.97 -15.87 30.18
C PHE A 268 -5.06 -16.44 29.27
N TYR A 269 -5.63 -15.58 28.44
CA TYR A 269 -6.66 -15.95 27.47
C TYR A 269 -6.10 -15.78 26.08
N GLY A 270 -6.28 -16.78 25.20
CA GLY A 270 -5.73 -16.76 23.85
C GLY A 270 -6.73 -17.24 22.81
N ILE A 271 -6.60 -16.71 21.59
CA ILE A 271 -7.41 -17.09 20.43
C ILE A 271 -6.56 -17.89 19.45
N ASP A 272 -6.94 -19.14 19.25
CA ASP A 272 -6.45 -19.99 18.17
C ASP A 272 -7.45 -19.95 17.03
N GLN A 273 -7.18 -19.07 16.03
CA GLN A 273 -8.08 -18.87 14.91
C GLN A 273 -8.13 -20.08 14.00
N ASP A 274 -6.98 -20.71 13.76
CA ASP A 274 -6.87 -21.84 12.82
C ASP A 274 -7.72 -23.03 13.27
N HIS A 275 -7.76 -23.24 14.60
CA HIS A 275 -8.57 -24.30 15.23
C HIS A 275 -9.91 -23.81 15.77
N LYS A 276 -10.21 -22.52 15.62
CA LYS A 276 -11.44 -21.86 16.11
C LYS A 276 -11.67 -22.06 17.59
N LYS A 277 -10.62 -21.88 18.40
CA LYS A 277 -10.65 -22.15 19.84
C LYS A 277 -10.36 -20.94 20.69
N ILE A 278 -11.02 -20.90 21.86
CA ILE A 278 -10.74 -19.95 22.93
C ILE A 278 -10.02 -20.74 24.02
N TRP A 279 -8.81 -20.35 24.36
CA TRP A 279 -7.98 -21.01 25.34
C TRP A 279 -7.81 -20.15 26.59
N LYS A 280 -7.78 -20.79 27.74
CA LYS A 280 -7.42 -20.22 29.04
C LYS A 280 -6.24 -20.99 29.63
N PHE A 281 -5.22 -20.26 30.08
CA PHE A 281 -4.17 -20.84 30.93
C PHE A 281 -4.32 -20.37 32.36
N SER A 282 -4.49 -21.31 33.31
CA SER A 282 -4.51 -21.04 34.74
C SER A 282 -4.10 -22.29 35.52
N GLY A 283 -3.52 -22.14 36.68
CA GLY A 283 -3.13 -23.27 37.50
C GLY A 283 -2.17 -24.25 36.80
N ALA A 284 -1.27 -23.75 35.95
CA ALA A 284 -0.29 -24.51 35.18
C ALA A 284 -0.86 -25.45 34.10
N ARG A 285 -2.06 -25.21 33.62
CA ARG A 285 -2.69 -25.99 32.52
C ARG A 285 -3.48 -25.10 31.58
N TRP A 286 -3.66 -25.59 30.36
CA TRP A 286 -4.56 -25.01 29.36
C TRP A 286 -5.94 -25.64 29.47
N GLU A 287 -6.97 -24.83 29.25
CA GLU A 287 -8.37 -25.22 29.21
C GLU A 287 -9.01 -24.65 27.92
N ASP A 288 -9.70 -25.49 27.17
CA ASP A 288 -10.48 -25.10 26.00
C ASP A 288 -11.85 -24.60 26.43
N LEU A 289 -12.10 -23.31 26.33
CA LEU A 289 -13.35 -22.65 26.69
C LEU A 289 -14.39 -22.62 25.57
N THR A 290 -14.09 -23.12 24.39
CA THR A 290 -14.93 -22.99 23.20
C THR A 290 -16.30 -23.58 23.40
N GLN A 291 -16.39 -24.74 24.05
CA GLN A 291 -17.68 -25.39 24.31
C GLN A 291 -18.54 -24.63 25.31
N THR A 292 -17.93 -24.02 26.34
CA THR A 292 -18.65 -23.20 27.31
C THR A 292 -19.16 -21.90 26.74
N ALA A 293 -18.52 -21.41 25.66
CA ALA A 293 -18.95 -20.23 24.96
C ALA A 293 -20.30 -20.42 24.26
N GLY A 294 -20.71 -21.67 23.97
CA GLY A 294 -22.00 -21.95 23.35
C GLY A 294 -22.21 -21.32 21.99
N VAL A 295 -21.14 -20.87 21.37
CA VAL A 295 -21.14 -20.23 20.07
C VAL A 295 -20.66 -21.22 19.02
N ASN A 296 -21.37 -21.28 17.93
CA ASN A 296 -20.88 -21.92 16.73
C ASN A 296 -19.55 -21.20 16.38
N PRO A 297 -18.42 -21.92 16.26
CA PRO A 297 -17.12 -21.27 16.15
C PRO A 297 -17.05 -20.40 14.91
N ALA A 298 -17.40 -19.13 15.09
CA ALA A 298 -17.01 -18.09 14.15
C ALA A 298 -15.48 -17.97 14.19
N PRO A 299 -14.82 -17.52 13.13
CA PRO A 299 -13.40 -17.20 13.19
C PRO A 299 -13.21 -16.05 14.19
N PHE A 300 -12.79 -16.39 15.40
CA PHE A 300 -12.47 -15.39 16.42
C PHE A 300 -11.19 -14.65 16.02
N GLY A 301 -11.22 -13.33 16.08
CA GLY A 301 -10.11 -12.47 15.68
C GLY A 301 -9.28 -11.97 16.84
N SER A 302 -9.90 -11.58 17.94
CA SER A 302 -9.19 -10.94 19.06
C SER A 302 -9.80 -11.28 20.41
N VAL A 303 -9.01 -11.10 21.46
CA VAL A 303 -9.42 -11.18 22.87
C VAL A 303 -8.91 -9.99 23.64
N ALA A 304 -9.77 -9.40 24.48
CA ALA A 304 -9.41 -8.33 25.39
C ALA A 304 -9.99 -8.56 26.78
N VAL A 305 -9.25 -8.18 27.81
CA VAL A 305 -9.71 -8.27 29.20
C VAL A 305 -9.83 -6.85 29.77
N ASP A 306 -11.00 -6.52 30.29
CA ASP A 306 -11.25 -5.22 30.92
C ASP A 306 -10.39 -5.08 32.20
N PRO A 307 -9.45 -4.14 32.23
CA PRO A 307 -8.58 -3.94 33.39
C PRO A 307 -9.33 -3.44 34.62
N GLY A 308 -10.58 -2.98 34.48
CA GLY A 308 -11.38 -2.48 35.58
C GLY A 308 -12.32 -3.52 36.19
N SER A 309 -12.80 -4.49 35.43
CA SER A 309 -13.77 -5.48 35.86
C SER A 309 -13.28 -6.92 35.78
N GLY A 310 -12.24 -7.20 35.00
CA GLY A 310 -11.81 -8.55 34.65
C GLY A 310 -12.72 -9.26 33.64
N SER A 311 -13.70 -8.58 33.09
CA SER A 311 -14.56 -9.14 32.05
C SER A 311 -13.75 -9.44 30.79
N ILE A 312 -13.99 -10.60 30.19
CA ILE A 312 -13.31 -11.08 28.99
C ILE A 312 -14.22 -10.83 27.79
N TYR A 313 -13.68 -10.24 26.76
CA TYR A 313 -14.34 -10.04 25.48
C TYR A 313 -13.59 -10.80 24.38
N VAL A 314 -14.32 -11.55 23.56
CA VAL A 314 -13.80 -12.22 22.38
C VAL A 314 -14.56 -11.70 21.17
N PHE A 315 -13.82 -11.29 20.16
CA PHE A 315 -14.33 -10.65 18.95
C PHE A 315 -14.13 -11.53 17.72
N ASP A 316 -15.13 -11.56 16.85
CA ASP A 316 -14.99 -12.13 15.51
C ASP A 316 -14.50 -11.07 14.51
N GLU A 317 -14.27 -11.47 13.24
CA GLU A 317 -13.80 -10.58 12.18
C GLU A 317 -14.82 -9.49 11.78
N GLY A 318 -16.11 -9.72 12.03
CA GLY A 318 -17.16 -8.72 11.82
C GLY A 318 -17.26 -7.67 12.93
N GLY A 319 -16.43 -7.78 13.98
CA GLY A 319 -16.48 -6.90 15.14
C GLY A 319 -17.57 -7.29 16.16
N HIS A 320 -18.24 -8.44 15.97
CA HIS A 320 -19.20 -8.94 16.95
C HIS A 320 -18.47 -9.55 18.14
N ALA A 321 -19.09 -9.50 19.30
CA ALA A 321 -18.44 -9.94 20.53
C ALA A 321 -19.30 -10.87 21.39
N ILE A 322 -18.60 -11.71 22.12
CA ILE A 322 -19.12 -12.41 23.29
C ILE A 322 -18.34 -11.95 24.53
N ARG A 323 -19.02 -11.98 25.68
CA ARG A 323 -18.46 -11.52 26.96
C ARG A 323 -18.63 -12.57 28.04
N SER A 324 -17.62 -12.70 28.89
CA SER A 324 -17.69 -13.48 30.13
C SER A 324 -17.25 -12.63 31.33
N ASP A 325 -18.04 -12.66 32.40
CA ASP A 325 -17.74 -11.96 33.68
C ASP A 325 -17.27 -12.93 34.77
N ASN A 326 -17.07 -14.19 34.45
CA ASN A 326 -16.74 -15.24 35.41
C ASN A 326 -15.63 -16.19 34.93
N GLY A 327 -14.62 -15.61 34.24
CA GLY A 327 -13.43 -16.34 33.84
C GLY A 327 -13.65 -17.39 32.75
N GLY A 328 -14.66 -17.19 31.90
CA GLY A 328 -14.98 -18.07 30.76
C GLY A 328 -15.98 -19.19 31.08
N LEU A 329 -16.55 -19.24 32.29
CA LEU A 329 -17.52 -20.27 32.65
C LEU A 329 -18.90 -20.06 32.02
N ARG A 330 -19.27 -18.83 31.77
CA ARG A 330 -20.52 -18.47 31.06
C ARG A 330 -20.24 -17.28 30.14
N TRP A 331 -20.89 -17.26 28.97
CA TRP A 331 -20.75 -16.24 27.96
C TRP A 331 -22.11 -15.65 27.61
N SER A 332 -22.11 -14.36 27.27
CA SER A 332 -23.27 -13.64 26.74
C SER A 332 -22.89 -12.95 25.44
N ARG A 333 -23.82 -12.86 24.51
CA ARG A 333 -23.65 -12.11 23.29
C ARG A 333 -23.65 -10.59 23.59
N VAL A 334 -22.75 -9.87 22.97
CA VAL A 334 -22.68 -8.42 23.01
C VAL A 334 -23.26 -7.87 21.69
N LEU A 335 -24.18 -6.92 21.77
CA LEU A 335 -24.67 -6.24 20.57
C LEU A 335 -23.64 -5.19 20.15
N THR A 336 -23.26 -5.26 18.89
CA THR A 336 -22.30 -4.33 18.29
C THR A 336 -22.90 -3.64 17.07
N SER A 337 -22.49 -2.42 16.82
CA SER A 337 -22.78 -1.65 15.62
C SER A 337 -21.58 -0.77 15.29
N ALA A 338 -21.48 -0.27 14.05
CA ALA A 338 -20.42 0.65 13.65
C ALA A 338 -20.98 1.92 12.99
N ARG A 339 -20.26 3.02 13.12
CA ARG A 339 -20.59 4.29 12.49
C ARG A 339 -19.34 5.10 12.18
N ALA A 340 -19.46 6.00 11.21
CA ALA A 340 -18.42 7.02 11.00
C ALA A 340 -18.41 8.02 12.16
N GLY A 341 -17.22 8.39 12.63
CA GLY A 341 -17.04 9.47 13.59
C GLY A 341 -17.42 10.83 13.00
N LYS A 342 -17.76 11.78 13.87
CA LYS A 342 -18.27 13.10 13.45
C LYS A 342 -17.32 13.85 12.50
N ASP A 343 -16.02 13.77 12.73
CA ASP A 343 -14.99 14.48 11.96
C ASP A 343 -14.25 13.56 10.99
N ASP A 344 -14.69 12.32 10.85
CA ASP A 344 -14.08 11.29 10.02
C ASP A 344 -14.64 11.31 8.60
N PRO A 345 -13.95 10.64 7.66
CA PRO A 345 -14.44 10.52 6.30
C PRO A 345 -15.89 10.00 6.25
N PRO A 346 -16.83 10.76 5.70
CA PRO A 346 -18.24 10.35 5.71
C PRO A 346 -18.51 9.03 4.97
N TRP A 347 -17.66 8.66 4.04
CA TRP A 347 -17.79 7.41 3.30
C TRP A 347 -17.49 6.15 4.14
N LEU A 348 -16.85 6.29 5.32
CA LEU A 348 -16.64 5.17 6.26
C LEU A 348 -17.95 4.62 6.85
N ARG A 349 -19.10 5.25 6.59
CA ARG A 349 -20.42 4.75 6.99
C ARG A 349 -20.72 3.33 6.48
N VAL A 350 -20.03 2.90 5.41
CA VAL A 350 -20.21 1.55 4.85
C VAL A 350 -19.43 0.47 5.58
N ALA A 351 -18.61 0.83 6.56
CA ALA A 351 -17.75 -0.12 7.25
C ALA A 351 -18.51 -1.19 8.04
N ASP A 352 -19.73 -0.91 8.50
CA ASP A 352 -20.57 -1.87 9.22
C ASP A 352 -21.30 -2.85 8.28
N GLN A 353 -21.36 -2.55 7.00
CA GLN A 353 -22.03 -3.39 6.00
C GLN A 353 -21.09 -4.44 5.42
N SER A 354 -19.80 -4.17 5.45
CA SER A 354 -18.80 -5.06 4.86
C SER A 354 -17.39 -4.60 5.22
N TYR A 355 -16.48 -5.56 5.27
CA TYR A 355 -15.06 -5.29 5.37
C TYR A 355 -14.60 -4.68 6.69
N PHE A 356 -15.32 -4.87 7.78
CA PHE A 356 -14.88 -4.39 9.08
C PHE A 356 -13.55 -5.03 9.49
N ALA A 357 -13.39 -6.34 9.27
CA ALA A 357 -12.16 -7.11 9.42
C ALA A 357 -11.39 -6.76 10.70
N THR A 358 -12.01 -7.07 11.86
CA THR A 358 -11.40 -6.87 13.17
C THR A 358 -10.04 -7.53 13.27
N GLY A 359 -9.01 -6.73 13.49
CA GLY A 359 -7.65 -7.18 13.74
C GLY A 359 -7.37 -7.36 15.23
N GLN A 360 -6.89 -6.30 15.84
CA GLN A 360 -6.53 -6.26 17.25
C GLN A 360 -7.52 -5.39 18.03
N VAL A 361 -8.06 -5.92 19.13
CA VAL A 361 -8.88 -5.15 20.06
C VAL A 361 -8.18 -5.07 21.40
N VAL A 362 -8.05 -3.86 21.96
CA VAL A 362 -7.41 -3.61 23.25
C VAL A 362 -8.23 -2.60 24.06
N PHE A 363 -8.19 -2.73 25.39
CA PHE A 363 -8.75 -1.70 26.26
C PHE A 363 -7.83 -0.49 26.34
N ASP A 364 -8.44 0.70 26.37
CA ASP A 364 -7.71 1.94 26.65
C ASP A 364 -7.18 1.92 28.09
N PRO A 365 -5.90 2.20 28.34
CA PRO A 365 -5.31 2.11 29.66
C PRO A 365 -5.82 3.19 30.63
N VAL A 366 -6.43 4.25 30.13
CA VAL A 366 -6.86 5.42 30.93
C VAL A 366 -8.37 5.59 30.95
N VAL A 367 -9.02 5.44 29.78
CA VAL A 367 -10.47 5.61 29.67
C VAL A 367 -11.17 4.29 29.98
N ARG A 368 -11.74 4.22 31.17
CA ARG A 368 -12.36 2.99 31.67
C ARG A 368 -13.50 2.51 30.77
N GLY A 369 -13.45 1.24 30.37
CA GLY A 369 -14.43 0.60 29.50
C GLY A 369 -14.35 0.99 28.04
N ARG A 370 -13.34 1.76 27.61
CA ARG A 370 -13.08 2.04 26.21
C ARG A 370 -12.24 0.97 25.56
N LEU A 371 -12.66 0.53 24.41
CA LEU A 371 -11.95 -0.40 23.52
C LEU A 371 -11.46 0.34 22.28
N TRP A 372 -10.30 -0.05 21.81
CA TRP A 372 -9.75 0.33 20.49
C TRP A 372 -9.74 -0.90 19.60
N ASN A 373 -10.16 -0.74 18.35
CA ASN A 373 -10.19 -1.77 17.33
C ASN A 373 -9.38 -1.31 16.11
N ALA A 374 -8.31 -2.03 15.83
CA ALA A 374 -7.60 -1.94 14.56
C ALA A 374 -8.34 -2.79 13.54
N ALA A 375 -8.92 -2.17 12.53
CA ALA A 375 -9.84 -2.81 11.60
C ALA A 375 -9.44 -2.61 10.14
N GLY A 376 -10.02 -3.38 9.23
CA GLY A 376 -9.71 -3.35 7.81
C GLY A 376 -10.04 -2.05 7.07
N THR A 377 -10.83 -1.17 7.70
CA THR A 377 -11.21 0.13 7.13
C THR A 377 -10.75 1.30 7.97
N GLY A 378 -9.93 1.07 8.97
CA GLY A 378 -9.42 2.14 9.82
C GLY A 378 -9.35 1.76 11.29
N VAL A 379 -9.34 2.78 12.14
CA VAL A 379 -9.33 2.65 13.60
C VAL A 379 -10.69 3.03 14.15
N TYR A 380 -11.18 2.22 15.06
CA TYR A 380 -12.43 2.46 15.75
C TYR A 380 -12.23 2.41 17.26
N PHE A 381 -13.03 3.19 17.99
CA PHE A 381 -13.17 3.02 19.43
C PHE A 381 -14.63 2.75 19.79
N GLY A 382 -14.83 2.09 20.92
CA GLY A 382 -16.17 1.83 21.43
C GLY A 382 -16.16 1.80 22.94
N ASP A 383 -17.13 2.46 23.56
CA ASP A 383 -17.32 2.43 25.01
C ASP A 383 -18.32 1.33 25.38
N VAL A 384 -17.94 0.47 26.31
CA VAL A 384 -18.79 -0.60 26.79
C VAL A 384 -19.96 -0.03 27.58
N ALA A 385 -21.15 -0.06 27.01
CA ALA A 385 -22.35 0.48 27.60
C ALA A 385 -22.88 -0.39 28.75
N LYS A 386 -23.12 0.20 29.91
CA LYS A 386 -23.71 -0.50 31.04
C LYS A 386 -25.26 -0.44 30.97
N PRO A 387 -25.95 -1.48 31.43
CA PRO A 387 -25.46 -2.72 32.08
C PRO A 387 -25.15 -3.86 31.08
N LEU A 388 -25.59 -3.79 29.84
CA LEU A 388 -25.58 -4.90 28.88
C LEU A 388 -24.26 -5.13 28.19
N GLY A 389 -23.34 -4.17 28.26
CA GLY A 389 -22.04 -4.27 27.62
C GLY A 389 -22.05 -4.09 26.10
N ASN A 390 -23.10 -3.53 25.53
CA ASN A 390 -23.21 -3.22 24.10
C ASN A 390 -22.10 -2.25 23.66
N ILE A 391 -21.62 -2.39 22.43
CA ILE A 391 -20.54 -1.58 21.86
C ILE A 391 -21.01 -0.94 20.57
N THR A 392 -20.90 0.38 20.47
CA THR A 392 -20.99 1.08 19.21
C THR A 392 -19.58 1.50 18.79
N TRP A 393 -19.07 0.88 17.75
CA TRP A 393 -17.79 1.25 17.15
C TRP A 393 -17.93 2.57 16.42
N GLU A 394 -17.12 3.55 16.79
CA GLU A 394 -17.04 4.85 16.14
C GLU A 394 -15.67 5.01 15.50
N SER A 395 -15.64 5.37 14.23
CA SER A 395 -14.36 5.53 13.54
C SER A 395 -13.58 6.72 14.08
N GLN A 396 -12.26 6.56 14.11
CA GLN A 396 -11.29 7.61 14.38
C GLN A 396 -10.13 7.45 13.40
N ALA A 397 -10.43 7.54 12.09
CA ALA A 397 -9.49 7.23 11.02
C ALA A 397 -8.89 8.49 10.35
N ARG A 398 -9.39 9.69 10.66
CA ARG A 398 -8.96 10.94 10.02
C ARG A 398 -7.45 11.16 10.13
N GLY A 399 -6.82 11.43 8.99
CA GLY A 399 -5.38 11.60 8.87
C GLY A 399 -4.64 10.33 8.47
N ILE A 400 -5.29 9.17 8.46
CA ILE A 400 -4.76 7.96 7.85
C ILE A 400 -5.05 8.02 6.36
N GLU A 401 -4.04 7.83 5.54
CA GLU A 401 -4.12 7.76 4.08
C GLU A 401 -3.35 6.52 3.64
N GLU A 402 -4.06 5.40 3.52
CA GLU A 402 -3.48 4.05 3.29
C GLU A 402 -4.06 3.35 2.06
N LEU A 403 -4.79 4.07 1.22
CA LEU A 403 -5.27 3.48 -0.03
C LEU A 403 -4.10 3.23 -0.98
N VAL A 404 -4.07 2.05 -1.59
CA VAL A 404 -3.16 1.74 -2.69
C VAL A 404 -3.61 2.51 -3.92
N ALA A 405 -2.77 3.43 -4.39
CA ALA A 405 -3.06 4.23 -5.56
C ALA A 405 -2.89 3.40 -6.83
N ASN A 406 -3.95 3.29 -7.63
CA ASN A 406 -3.89 2.62 -8.93
C ASN A 406 -3.78 3.61 -10.09
N ASP A 407 -4.50 4.73 -10.01
CA ASP A 407 -4.41 5.78 -11.00
C ASP A 407 -4.84 7.14 -10.45
N VAL A 408 -4.51 8.18 -11.18
CA VAL A 408 -5.05 9.52 -11.02
C VAL A 408 -5.23 10.13 -12.40
N SER A 409 -6.33 10.85 -12.61
CA SER A 409 -6.61 11.53 -13.88
C SER A 409 -7.19 12.92 -13.62
N ALA A 410 -6.54 13.93 -14.19
CA ALA A 410 -6.96 15.32 -14.16
C ALA A 410 -7.18 15.82 -15.59
N ALA A 411 -8.36 15.55 -16.18
CA ALA A 411 -8.72 16.00 -17.50
C ALA A 411 -8.97 17.51 -17.54
N PRO A 412 -8.77 18.18 -18.68
CA PRO A 412 -9.04 19.62 -18.81
C PRO A 412 -10.49 19.98 -18.44
N GLY A 413 -10.65 21.00 -17.61
CA GLY A 413 -11.96 21.49 -17.16
C GLY A 413 -12.70 20.53 -16.22
N GLN A 414 -12.05 19.49 -15.72
CA GLN A 414 -12.65 18.47 -14.84
C GLN A 414 -11.95 18.42 -13.48
N LEU A 415 -12.70 17.97 -12.49
CA LEU A 415 -12.13 17.68 -11.19
C LEU A 415 -11.26 16.40 -11.26
N PRO A 416 -10.16 16.33 -10.51
CA PRO A 416 -9.32 15.16 -10.52
C PRO A 416 -10.02 13.94 -9.91
N LEU A 417 -9.79 12.79 -10.53
CA LEU A 417 -10.27 11.48 -10.10
C LEU A 417 -9.08 10.64 -9.59
N PHE A 418 -9.28 9.99 -8.46
CA PHE A 418 -8.29 9.13 -7.80
C PHE A 418 -8.84 7.70 -7.71
N ALA A 419 -8.20 6.76 -8.41
CA ALA A 419 -8.63 5.37 -8.47
C ALA A 419 -7.80 4.51 -7.49
N ALA A 420 -8.50 3.87 -6.55
CA ALA A 420 -7.92 3.03 -5.50
C ALA A 420 -8.07 1.55 -5.80
N TRP A 421 -7.16 0.74 -5.24
CA TRP A 421 -7.30 -0.70 -5.21
C TRP A 421 -8.52 -1.15 -4.42
N ASP A 422 -8.74 -0.53 -3.27
CA ASP A 422 -9.93 -0.71 -2.44
C ASP A 422 -10.76 0.58 -2.46
N PHE A 423 -12.07 0.48 -2.35
CA PHE A 423 -12.99 1.61 -2.24
C PHE A 423 -13.05 2.58 -3.44
N GLY A 424 -12.78 2.09 -4.63
CA GLY A 424 -13.23 2.68 -5.88
C GLY A 424 -12.52 3.95 -6.34
N ILE A 425 -13.31 4.90 -6.82
CA ILE A 425 -12.84 6.15 -7.44
C ILE A 425 -13.34 7.34 -6.63
N HIS A 426 -12.43 8.22 -6.24
CA HIS A 426 -12.74 9.42 -5.48
C HIS A 426 -12.62 10.66 -6.37
N ARG A 427 -13.72 11.36 -6.60
CA ARG A 427 -13.76 12.66 -7.26
C ARG A 427 -13.53 13.78 -6.24
N ARG A 428 -12.64 14.73 -6.50
CA ARG A 428 -12.23 15.73 -5.51
C ARG A 428 -12.38 17.15 -6.02
N ASP A 429 -13.35 17.88 -5.46
CA ASP A 429 -13.53 19.33 -5.58
C ASP A 429 -12.59 20.11 -4.66
N ASP A 430 -12.35 19.61 -3.47
CA ASP A 430 -11.42 20.14 -2.49
C ASP A 430 -10.47 19.01 -2.05
N LEU A 431 -9.19 19.17 -2.36
CA LEU A 431 -8.16 18.16 -2.07
C LEU A 431 -7.86 18.02 -0.57
N GLU A 432 -8.22 19.02 0.23
CA GLU A 432 -7.93 19.07 1.66
C GLU A 432 -9.14 18.67 2.54
N ARG A 433 -10.31 18.39 1.94
CA ARG A 433 -11.49 17.88 2.64
C ARG A 433 -11.81 16.47 2.23
N PHE A 434 -12.32 15.69 3.15
CA PHE A 434 -12.75 14.33 2.86
C PHE A 434 -13.90 14.26 1.87
N SER A 435 -13.89 13.24 1.00
CA SER A 435 -15.02 12.99 0.12
C SER A 435 -16.22 12.51 0.90
N THR A 436 -17.42 12.87 0.41
CA THR A 436 -18.69 12.42 1.00
C THR A 436 -19.11 11.05 0.49
N GLY A 437 -18.53 10.58 -0.60
CA GLY A 437 -18.78 9.31 -1.23
C GLY A 437 -17.55 8.80 -1.96
N TYR A 438 -17.57 7.55 -2.38
CA TYR A 438 -16.57 6.95 -3.21
C TYR A 438 -17.24 6.17 -4.34
N GLY A 439 -16.62 6.25 -5.52
CA GLY A 439 -17.11 5.56 -6.71
C GLY A 439 -18.58 5.82 -7.00
N PRO A 440 -19.17 5.09 -7.90
CA PRO A 440 -20.60 5.14 -8.05
C PRO A 440 -21.23 4.49 -6.83
N LYS A 441 -22.16 5.18 -6.24
CA LYS A 441 -22.99 4.74 -5.12
C LYS A 441 -22.63 3.36 -4.59
N GLU A 442 -21.95 3.34 -3.45
CA GLU A 442 -21.90 2.12 -2.67
C GLU A 442 -21.26 0.90 -3.37
N ARG A 443 -19.93 0.94 -3.55
CA ARG A 443 -19.12 -0.23 -3.84
C ARG A 443 -19.10 -0.80 -5.26
N VAL A 444 -19.67 -0.16 -6.21
CA VAL A 444 -19.44 -0.47 -7.62
C VAL A 444 -18.01 0.00 -7.95
N LEU A 445 -17.16 -0.79 -8.56
CA LEU A 445 -15.78 -0.47 -8.93
C LEU A 445 -14.78 -0.49 -7.76
N ILE A 446 -14.89 -1.44 -6.84
CA ILE A 446 -14.03 -1.53 -5.64
C ILE A 446 -12.54 -1.50 -5.98
N ALA A 447 -12.09 -2.27 -6.95
CA ALA A 447 -10.71 -2.29 -7.36
C ALA A 447 -10.55 -1.56 -8.71
N ALA A 448 -10.77 -0.25 -8.70
CA ALA A 448 -10.58 0.59 -9.89
C ALA A 448 -9.10 0.60 -10.29
N GLN A 449 -8.80 0.35 -11.56
CA GLN A 449 -7.43 0.17 -12.01
C GLN A 449 -6.89 1.38 -12.72
N GLN A 450 -7.47 1.76 -13.82
CA GLN A 450 -6.99 2.85 -14.63
C GLN A 450 -8.13 3.71 -15.13
N LEU A 451 -7.81 4.95 -15.41
CA LEU A 451 -8.70 5.97 -15.91
C LEU A 451 -8.17 6.50 -17.24
N ASP A 452 -9.06 6.73 -18.18
CA ASP A 452 -8.75 7.54 -19.36
C ASP A 452 -9.94 8.42 -19.74
N TRP A 453 -9.67 9.54 -20.39
CA TRP A 453 -10.65 10.57 -20.75
C TRP A 453 -10.57 10.92 -22.25
N THR A 454 -11.63 11.53 -22.78
CA THR A 454 -11.66 12.00 -24.16
C THR A 454 -11.90 13.50 -24.26
N PRO A 455 -11.17 14.22 -25.15
CA PRO A 455 -11.48 15.61 -25.42
C PRO A 455 -12.80 15.82 -26.19
N ALA A 456 -13.35 14.78 -26.82
CA ALA A 456 -14.62 14.88 -27.55
C ALA A 456 -15.82 15.19 -26.66
N GLN A 457 -15.78 14.76 -25.40
CA GLN A 457 -16.86 14.94 -24.44
C GLN A 457 -16.27 15.26 -23.08
N PRO A 458 -16.26 16.53 -22.67
CA PRO A 458 -15.86 16.91 -21.31
C PRO A 458 -16.67 16.15 -20.26
N GLY A 459 -15.99 15.61 -19.25
CA GLY A 459 -16.63 14.78 -18.21
C GLY A 459 -16.74 13.30 -18.55
N PHE A 460 -16.40 12.88 -19.78
CA PHE A 460 -16.38 11.46 -20.10
C PHE A 460 -15.06 10.80 -19.70
N PHE A 461 -15.16 9.76 -18.88
CA PHE A 461 -14.04 8.90 -18.52
C PHE A 461 -14.44 7.44 -18.65
N VAL A 462 -13.45 6.60 -18.90
CA VAL A 462 -13.57 5.14 -18.82
C VAL A 462 -12.70 4.60 -17.71
N THR A 463 -13.13 3.48 -17.14
CA THR A 463 -12.35 2.74 -16.14
C THR A 463 -12.50 1.24 -16.34
N ASN A 464 -11.46 0.51 -15.98
CA ASN A 464 -11.51 -0.91 -15.76
C ASN A 464 -11.39 -1.14 -14.24
N ALA A 465 -12.30 -1.86 -13.67
CA ALA A 465 -12.31 -2.20 -12.27
C ALA A 465 -12.56 -3.69 -12.09
N SER A 466 -12.33 -4.19 -10.90
CA SER A 466 -12.59 -5.58 -10.57
C SER A 466 -13.06 -5.68 -9.14
N ASP A 467 -14.06 -6.53 -8.92
CA ASP A 467 -14.55 -6.92 -7.60
C ASP A 467 -14.05 -8.31 -7.20
N THR A 468 -13.06 -8.83 -7.92
CA THR A 468 -12.55 -10.19 -7.72
C THR A 468 -11.95 -10.46 -6.35
N ARG A 469 -11.72 -9.44 -5.55
CA ARG A 469 -11.14 -9.58 -4.21
C ARG A 469 -12.14 -9.97 -3.13
N THR A 470 -13.41 -9.78 -3.39
CA THR A 470 -14.44 -9.97 -2.37
C THR A 470 -15.53 -10.86 -2.93
N ASP A 471 -15.49 -12.11 -2.58
CA ASP A 471 -16.60 -13.06 -2.84
C ASP A 471 -17.92 -12.61 -2.19
N CYS A 472 -17.87 -11.61 -1.34
CA CYS A 472 -18.94 -11.33 -0.41
C CYS A 472 -19.76 -10.09 -0.69
N CYS A 473 -19.33 -9.24 -1.64
CA CYS A 473 -19.77 -7.88 -1.41
C CYS A 473 -20.19 -7.10 -2.64
N SER A 474 -20.26 -7.72 -3.80
CA SER A 474 -20.87 -7.16 -4.99
C SER A 474 -22.36 -7.50 -5.00
N GLU A 475 -23.22 -6.52 -4.88
CA GLU A 475 -24.66 -6.69 -5.04
C GLU A 475 -25.04 -7.15 -6.46
N ASP A 476 -24.12 -7.00 -7.40
CA ASP A 476 -24.36 -7.23 -8.82
C ASP A 476 -24.00 -8.64 -9.28
N GLY A 477 -23.29 -9.42 -8.49
CA GLY A 477 -22.86 -10.76 -8.87
C GLY A 477 -21.81 -10.80 -9.99
N ASP A 478 -21.39 -9.66 -10.53
CA ASP A 478 -20.36 -9.55 -11.55
C ASP A 478 -19.00 -9.27 -10.91
N ALA A 479 -18.08 -10.20 -11.09
CA ALA A 479 -16.74 -10.09 -10.55
C ALA A 479 -15.84 -9.11 -11.30
N VAL A 480 -16.19 -8.69 -12.50
CA VAL A 480 -15.47 -7.71 -13.30
C VAL A 480 -16.37 -6.54 -13.61
N LEU A 481 -16.01 -5.40 -13.07
CA LEU A 481 -16.74 -4.16 -13.24
C LEU A 481 -15.88 -3.20 -14.05
N ALA A 482 -16.31 -2.89 -15.27
CA ALA A 482 -15.70 -1.88 -16.10
C ALA A 482 -16.82 -1.00 -16.65
N GLY A 483 -16.52 0.28 -16.86
CA GLY A 483 -17.57 1.20 -17.26
C GLY A 483 -17.06 2.60 -17.57
N TYR A 484 -17.98 3.52 -17.57
CA TYR A 484 -17.74 4.91 -17.95
C TYR A 484 -18.59 5.87 -17.11
N THR A 485 -18.17 7.11 -17.10
CA THR A 485 -18.93 8.25 -16.59
C THR A 485 -19.10 9.28 -17.71
N GLU A 486 -20.18 10.07 -17.69
CA GLU A 486 -20.44 11.18 -18.59
C GLU A 486 -20.50 12.53 -17.85
N ASP A 487 -20.38 12.51 -16.53
CA ASP A 487 -20.55 13.65 -15.63
C ASP A 487 -19.31 13.95 -14.75
N GLY A 488 -18.13 13.56 -15.25
CA GLY A 488 -16.88 13.82 -14.55
C GLY A 488 -16.66 12.96 -13.29
N GLY A 489 -17.32 11.80 -13.22
CA GLY A 489 -17.13 10.84 -12.14
C GLY A 489 -18.13 11.00 -10.98
N GLU A 490 -19.23 11.74 -11.17
CA GLU A 490 -20.32 11.77 -10.18
C GLU A 490 -21.09 10.47 -10.19
N THR A 491 -21.41 9.98 -11.38
CA THR A 491 -22.09 8.70 -11.58
C THR A 491 -21.32 7.82 -12.57
N TRP A 492 -21.45 6.52 -12.43
CA TRP A 492 -20.77 5.55 -13.29
C TRP A 492 -21.77 4.55 -13.86
N THR A 493 -21.59 4.19 -15.12
CA THR A 493 -22.39 3.22 -15.83
C THR A 493 -21.50 2.04 -16.23
N LYS A 494 -21.93 0.81 -15.90
CA LYS A 494 -21.26 -0.42 -16.37
C LYS A 494 -21.38 -0.57 -17.87
N PHE A 495 -20.38 -1.16 -18.51
CA PHE A 495 -20.54 -1.62 -19.88
C PHE A 495 -21.64 -2.68 -19.97
N ALA A 496 -22.45 -2.60 -21.02
CA ALA A 496 -23.55 -3.55 -21.22
C ALA A 496 -23.08 -4.99 -21.37
N THR A 497 -21.88 -5.19 -21.91
CA THR A 497 -21.22 -6.49 -22.05
C THR A 497 -19.74 -6.39 -21.73
N LEU A 498 -19.12 -7.48 -21.36
CA LEU A 498 -17.68 -7.59 -21.18
C LEU A 498 -17.07 -8.47 -22.26
N PRO A 499 -15.83 -8.20 -22.70
CA PRO A 499 -15.12 -9.08 -23.62
C PRO A 499 -15.00 -10.51 -23.09
N GLN A 500 -14.92 -11.46 -24.00
CA GLN A 500 -14.69 -12.86 -23.70
C GLN A 500 -13.38 -13.33 -24.35
N PRO A 501 -12.26 -13.32 -23.62
CA PRO A 501 -10.99 -13.83 -24.14
C PRO A 501 -11.06 -15.32 -24.46
N PRO A 502 -10.46 -15.78 -25.58
CA PRO A 502 -10.41 -17.18 -25.93
C PRO A 502 -9.82 -18.04 -24.82
N GLY A 503 -10.43 -19.17 -24.55
CA GLY A 503 -9.99 -20.12 -23.51
C GLY A 503 -10.41 -19.75 -22.08
N THR A 504 -11.19 -18.69 -21.90
CA THR A 504 -11.76 -18.33 -20.60
C THR A 504 -13.25 -18.68 -20.56
N ALA A 505 -13.74 -19.06 -19.38
CA ALA A 505 -15.18 -19.26 -19.17
C ALA A 505 -15.90 -17.91 -18.98
N PRO A 506 -17.17 -17.77 -19.37
CA PRO A 506 -17.95 -16.57 -19.03
C PRO A 506 -18.07 -16.33 -17.51
N SER A 507 -18.02 -17.41 -16.74
CA SER A 507 -18.02 -17.38 -15.27
C SER A 507 -16.64 -17.15 -14.64
N ASP A 508 -15.56 -17.04 -15.43
CA ASP A 508 -14.23 -16.72 -14.91
C ASP A 508 -14.20 -15.26 -14.45
N PRO A 509 -14.09 -14.97 -13.15
CA PRO A 509 -14.09 -13.61 -12.62
C PRO A 509 -12.88 -12.81 -13.11
N TRP A 510 -11.83 -13.49 -13.51
CA TRP A 510 -10.58 -12.86 -13.98
C TRP A 510 -10.51 -12.73 -15.51
N ARG A 511 -11.58 -13.09 -16.25
CA ARG A 511 -11.54 -13.11 -17.72
C ARG A 511 -11.10 -11.80 -18.37
N MET A 512 -11.46 -10.66 -17.77
CA MET A 512 -11.07 -9.31 -18.23
C MET A 512 -10.52 -8.43 -17.11
N ALA A 513 -9.95 -9.04 -16.08
CA ALA A 513 -9.43 -8.27 -14.95
C ALA A 513 -8.26 -7.35 -15.38
N PHE A 514 -8.24 -6.16 -14.81
CA PHE A 514 -7.13 -5.24 -14.81
C PHE A 514 -6.65 -4.79 -16.21
N GLY A 515 -5.37 -4.42 -16.30
CA GLY A 515 -4.74 -3.94 -17.53
C GLY A 515 -4.95 -2.46 -17.79
N THR A 516 -4.84 -2.07 -19.05
CA THR A 516 -4.96 -0.68 -19.48
C THR A 516 -6.20 -0.50 -20.35
N ILE A 517 -6.99 0.54 -20.08
CA ILE A 517 -8.13 0.95 -20.90
C ILE A 517 -7.89 2.36 -21.45
N ALA A 518 -8.30 2.61 -22.69
CA ALA A 518 -8.15 3.91 -23.32
C ALA A 518 -9.36 4.23 -24.21
N VAL A 519 -9.73 5.52 -24.31
CA VAL A 519 -10.84 6.02 -25.11
C VAL A 519 -10.35 6.97 -26.21
N ALA A 520 -10.92 6.86 -27.41
CA ALA A 520 -10.52 7.67 -28.58
C ALA A 520 -10.73 9.17 -28.33
N ALA A 521 -9.90 9.98 -28.97
CA ALA A 521 -9.96 11.44 -28.84
C ALA A 521 -11.27 12.05 -29.37
N ASP A 522 -11.86 11.45 -30.40
CA ASP A 522 -12.97 11.97 -31.18
C ASP A 522 -14.32 11.27 -30.97
N ASP A 523 -14.31 10.12 -30.31
CA ASP A 523 -15.55 9.33 -30.10
C ASP A 523 -15.51 8.58 -28.74
N PRO A 524 -16.32 8.98 -27.75
CA PRO A 524 -16.38 8.32 -26.46
C PRO A 524 -16.85 6.86 -26.54
N ARG A 525 -17.50 6.44 -27.65
CA ARG A 525 -17.95 5.07 -27.84
C ARG A 525 -16.84 4.12 -28.28
N ASN A 526 -15.72 4.69 -28.77
CA ASN A 526 -14.59 3.90 -29.24
C ASN A 526 -13.54 3.74 -28.13
N ILE A 527 -13.44 2.54 -27.62
CA ILE A 527 -12.61 2.18 -26.47
C ILE A 527 -11.77 0.95 -26.80
N VAL A 528 -10.51 0.96 -26.36
CA VAL A 528 -9.64 -0.22 -26.42
C VAL A 528 -9.27 -0.62 -24.99
N TRP A 529 -9.33 -1.92 -24.71
CA TRP A 529 -8.96 -2.48 -23.40
C TRP A 529 -7.95 -3.63 -23.59
N ALA A 530 -6.77 -3.49 -22.99
CA ALA A 530 -5.71 -4.49 -22.97
C ALA A 530 -5.66 -5.11 -21.55
N PRO A 531 -6.23 -6.29 -21.32
CA PRO A 531 -6.30 -6.92 -20.01
C PRO A 531 -4.97 -7.56 -19.62
N THR A 532 -4.83 -7.94 -18.33
CA THR A 532 -3.68 -8.70 -17.83
C THR A 532 -3.73 -10.18 -18.19
N HIS A 533 -2.84 -10.99 -17.62
CA HIS A 533 -2.78 -12.44 -17.76
C HIS A 533 -2.57 -12.95 -19.19
N ASN A 534 -1.74 -12.25 -19.98
CA ASN A 534 -1.44 -12.61 -21.37
C ASN A 534 -2.67 -12.71 -22.28
N ARG A 535 -3.72 -11.94 -22.00
CA ARG A 535 -4.95 -11.95 -22.79
C ARG A 535 -4.88 -10.90 -23.88
N SER A 536 -5.47 -11.20 -25.02
CA SER A 536 -5.54 -10.28 -26.15
C SER A 536 -6.29 -9.01 -25.80
N PRO A 537 -5.90 -7.86 -26.33
CA PRO A 537 -6.72 -6.65 -26.26
C PRO A 537 -8.04 -6.81 -27.00
N PHE A 538 -9.02 -6.02 -26.61
CA PHE A 538 -10.32 -5.90 -27.25
C PHE A 538 -10.64 -4.44 -27.53
N TYR A 539 -11.47 -4.19 -28.54
CA TYR A 539 -12.00 -2.87 -28.81
C TYR A 539 -13.52 -2.89 -29.00
N THR A 540 -14.13 -1.75 -28.74
CA THR A 540 -15.54 -1.47 -29.02
C THR A 540 -15.66 -0.14 -29.78
N THR A 541 -16.72 0.01 -30.56
CA THR A 541 -17.12 1.26 -31.23
C THR A 541 -18.57 1.62 -30.90
N ASP A 542 -19.17 0.93 -29.94
CA ASP A 542 -20.55 1.09 -29.54
C ASP A 542 -20.74 1.21 -28.01
N LEU A 543 -19.72 1.74 -27.34
CA LEU A 543 -19.72 1.98 -25.87
C LEU A 543 -19.87 0.68 -25.06
N GLY A 544 -19.17 -0.38 -25.48
CA GLY A 544 -19.16 -1.65 -24.74
C GLY A 544 -20.44 -2.48 -24.87
N ARG A 545 -21.29 -2.20 -25.88
CA ARG A 545 -22.42 -3.08 -26.21
C ARG A 545 -21.96 -4.33 -26.92
N SER A 546 -20.88 -4.21 -27.70
CA SER A 546 -20.17 -5.34 -28.28
C SER A 546 -18.68 -5.12 -28.27
N TRP A 547 -17.92 -6.21 -28.22
CA TRP A 547 -16.46 -6.19 -28.20
C TRP A 547 -15.88 -7.07 -29.30
N ARG A 548 -14.80 -6.62 -29.91
CA ARG A 548 -14.04 -7.38 -30.90
C ARG A 548 -12.62 -7.56 -30.45
N ARG A 549 -12.07 -8.75 -30.64
CA ARG A 549 -10.68 -9.03 -30.29
C ARG A 549 -9.74 -8.27 -31.25
N VAL A 550 -8.73 -7.65 -30.71
CA VAL A 550 -7.61 -7.11 -31.49
C VAL A 550 -6.75 -8.28 -31.98
N VAL A 551 -6.46 -8.29 -33.27
CA VAL A 551 -5.56 -9.26 -33.92
C VAL A 551 -4.37 -8.51 -34.50
N LEU A 552 -3.19 -8.76 -33.96
CA LEU A 552 -1.96 -8.13 -34.46
C LEU A 552 -1.41 -8.95 -35.64
N PRO A 553 -1.00 -8.32 -36.76
CA PRO A 553 -0.34 -9.01 -37.87
C PRO A 553 0.86 -9.86 -37.41
N GLY A 554 0.83 -11.15 -37.69
CA GLY A 554 1.85 -12.11 -37.27
C GLY A 554 1.59 -12.79 -35.92
N GLU A 555 0.46 -12.52 -35.31
CA GLU A 555 0.01 -13.27 -34.10
C GLU A 555 -0.15 -14.75 -34.41
N ARG A 556 0.44 -15.60 -33.58
CA ARG A 556 0.37 -17.06 -33.72
C ARG A 556 -0.64 -17.69 -32.79
N LEU A 557 -0.85 -17.10 -31.61
CA LEU A 557 -1.75 -17.56 -30.57
C LEU A 557 -2.58 -16.41 -30.04
N PRO A 558 -3.90 -16.60 -29.80
CA PRO A 558 -4.80 -15.55 -29.35
C PRO A 558 -4.58 -15.33 -27.89
N ASN A 559 -3.80 -15.05 -27.21
CA ASN A 559 -3.59 -14.77 -25.77
C ASN A 559 -2.18 -14.25 -25.57
N THR A 560 -1.88 -13.09 -26.09
CA THR A 560 -0.52 -12.68 -26.03
C THR A 560 -0.34 -11.23 -25.69
N GLY A 561 0.37 -11.10 -24.73
CA GLY A 561 0.82 -10.17 -23.86
C GLY A 561 1.20 -8.80 -24.32
N SER A 562 0.31 -7.89 -24.46
CA SER A 562 0.64 -6.51 -24.12
C SER A 562 0.84 -6.36 -22.61
N HIS A 563 0.21 -7.24 -21.80
CA HIS A 563 0.38 -7.35 -20.36
C HIS A 563 0.63 -8.81 -19.96
N ALA A 564 1.91 -9.18 -19.87
CA ALA A 564 2.30 -10.56 -19.61
C ALA A 564 1.78 -11.09 -18.27
N ASN A 565 1.76 -10.28 -17.24
CA ASN A 565 1.40 -10.68 -15.87
C ASN A 565 0.38 -9.71 -15.26
N TYR A 566 -0.19 -10.15 -14.14
CA TYR A 566 -0.91 -9.32 -13.22
C TYR A 566 -0.05 -8.13 -12.80
N ASN A 567 -0.38 -6.96 -13.32
CA ASN A 567 0.22 -5.73 -12.86
C ASN A 567 -0.66 -4.53 -13.16
N PHE A 568 -1.11 -3.89 -12.11
CA PHE A 568 -2.08 -2.80 -12.19
C PHE A 568 -1.45 -1.42 -12.41
N HIS A 569 -0.15 -1.27 -12.27
CA HIS A 569 0.52 0.01 -12.50
C HIS A 569 1.10 0.16 -13.91
N ARG A 570 1.10 -0.88 -14.71
CA ARG A 570 1.62 -0.86 -16.08
C ARG A 570 0.62 -0.18 -17.02
N LYS A 571 1.10 0.76 -17.83
CA LYS A 571 0.31 1.45 -18.86
C LYS A 571 0.99 1.27 -20.21
N THR A 572 0.55 0.30 -20.98
CA THR A 572 1.12 -0.04 -22.29
C THR A 572 0.20 0.28 -23.46
N LEU A 573 -1.00 0.78 -23.18
CA LEU A 573 -1.98 1.25 -24.14
C LEU A 573 -2.27 2.73 -23.87
N ALA A 574 -2.31 3.55 -24.90
CA ALA A 574 -2.69 4.95 -24.81
C ALA A 574 -3.45 5.40 -26.06
N ALA A 575 -4.48 6.23 -25.90
CA ALA A 575 -5.13 6.92 -27.01
C ALA A 575 -4.45 8.24 -27.29
N ASP A 576 -4.18 8.56 -28.54
CA ASP A 576 -3.80 9.93 -28.94
C ASP A 576 -4.92 10.89 -28.52
N LYS A 577 -4.59 12.07 -28.02
CA LYS A 577 -5.60 13.04 -27.57
C LYS A 577 -5.89 14.12 -28.63
N VAL A 578 -5.37 13.95 -29.85
CA VAL A 578 -5.57 14.85 -31.02
C VAL A 578 -6.01 14.07 -32.24
N LEU A 579 -5.33 12.94 -32.54
CA LEU A 579 -5.61 12.15 -33.72
C LEU A 579 -6.83 11.24 -33.49
N ALA A 580 -7.83 11.40 -34.34
CA ALA A 580 -9.05 10.59 -34.31
C ALA A 580 -8.74 9.10 -34.39
N LYS A 581 -9.46 8.30 -33.61
CA LYS A 581 -9.43 6.83 -33.63
C LYS A 581 -8.03 6.19 -33.53
N THR A 582 -7.07 6.95 -32.97
CA THR A 582 -5.67 6.54 -32.94
C THR A 582 -5.28 6.04 -31.56
N PHE A 583 -4.80 4.79 -31.50
CA PHE A 583 -4.29 4.18 -30.28
C PHE A 583 -2.89 3.61 -30.50
N TYR A 584 -2.11 3.61 -29.44
CA TYR A 584 -0.76 3.06 -29.38
C TYR A 584 -0.71 1.92 -28.38
N LEU A 585 -0.08 0.81 -28.75
CA LEU A 585 0.07 -0.37 -27.91
C LEU A 585 1.52 -0.84 -27.87
N VAL A 586 2.13 -0.89 -26.70
CA VAL A 586 3.44 -1.51 -26.52
C VAL A 586 3.25 -3.00 -26.27
N HIS A 587 3.74 -3.82 -27.18
CA HIS A 587 3.78 -5.27 -27.03
C HIS A 587 5.15 -5.70 -26.53
N SER A 588 5.21 -6.45 -25.43
CA SER A 588 6.47 -6.85 -24.80
C SER A 588 7.20 -7.99 -25.50
N GLY A 589 6.51 -8.69 -26.44
CA GLY A 589 7.10 -9.85 -27.10
C GLY A 589 7.31 -10.99 -26.12
N ASP A 590 6.29 -11.37 -25.38
CA ASP A 590 6.38 -12.50 -24.44
C ASP A 590 6.70 -13.82 -25.14
N GLY A 591 6.93 -14.87 -24.33
CA GLY A 591 7.34 -16.18 -24.83
C GLY A 591 6.37 -16.86 -25.82
N LEU A 592 5.13 -16.37 -25.96
CA LEU A 592 4.14 -16.92 -26.89
C LEU A 592 4.21 -16.25 -28.26
N ASN A 593 4.50 -14.94 -28.32
CA ASN A 593 4.61 -14.20 -29.56
C ASN A 593 5.85 -13.24 -29.57
N PRO A 594 7.08 -13.77 -29.49
CA PRO A 594 8.27 -12.93 -29.41
C PRO A 594 8.45 -12.05 -30.65
N GLY A 595 7.90 -12.46 -31.79
CA GLY A 595 7.93 -11.69 -33.03
C GLY A 595 7.08 -10.41 -33.03
N LEU A 596 6.22 -10.18 -32.00
CA LEU A 596 5.34 -9.01 -31.92
C LEU A 596 5.92 -7.86 -31.09
N ALA A 597 7.08 -8.03 -30.47
CA ALA A 597 7.71 -6.97 -29.69
C ALA A 597 7.78 -5.64 -30.43
N GLY A 598 7.44 -4.56 -29.74
CA GLY A 598 7.52 -3.20 -30.29
C GLY A 598 6.27 -2.36 -30.04
N LEU A 599 6.20 -1.23 -30.78
CA LEU A 599 5.05 -0.34 -30.72
C LEU A 599 4.14 -0.58 -31.93
N TRP A 600 2.88 -0.77 -31.64
CA TRP A 600 1.79 -0.94 -32.59
C TRP A 600 0.85 0.27 -32.55
N VAL A 601 0.33 0.64 -33.71
CA VAL A 601 -0.59 1.78 -33.88
C VAL A 601 -1.79 1.36 -34.71
N THR A 602 -2.97 1.73 -34.22
CA THR A 602 -4.22 1.72 -35.03
C THR A 602 -4.63 3.18 -35.33
N ARG A 603 -5.35 3.39 -36.46
CA ARG A 603 -5.94 4.68 -36.84
C ARG A 603 -7.41 4.56 -37.22
N ASP A 604 -8.00 3.44 -36.96
CA ASP A 604 -9.40 3.08 -37.30
C ASP A 604 -10.19 2.59 -36.07
N GLY A 605 -9.68 2.92 -34.89
CA GLY A 605 -10.39 2.60 -33.62
C GLY A 605 -10.12 1.21 -33.08
N GLY A 606 -9.08 0.53 -33.55
CA GLY A 606 -8.68 -0.78 -33.01
C GLY A 606 -8.88 -1.94 -33.96
N ALA A 607 -9.43 -1.73 -35.15
CA ALA A 607 -9.70 -2.79 -36.10
C ALA A 607 -8.42 -3.31 -36.76
N ASP A 608 -7.62 -2.41 -37.32
CA ASP A 608 -6.35 -2.74 -37.98
C ASP A 608 -5.16 -2.12 -37.26
N TRP A 609 -4.09 -2.88 -37.07
CA TRP A 609 -2.89 -2.46 -36.37
C TRP A 609 -1.64 -2.61 -37.27
N SER A 610 -0.76 -1.64 -37.19
CA SER A 610 0.53 -1.68 -37.85
C SER A 610 1.66 -1.45 -36.87
N ARG A 611 2.74 -2.25 -36.95
CA ARG A 611 3.91 -2.07 -36.11
C ARG A 611 4.79 -0.95 -36.65
N VAL A 612 4.88 0.14 -35.91
CA VAL A 612 5.65 1.33 -36.31
C VAL A 612 7.08 1.34 -35.78
N TYR A 613 7.33 0.59 -34.71
CA TYR A 613 8.66 0.43 -34.14
C TYR A 613 8.88 -1.04 -33.73
N LYS A 614 10.00 -1.61 -34.19
CA LYS A 614 10.29 -3.05 -34.00
C LYS A 614 11.22 -3.34 -32.84
N GLY A 615 11.85 -2.33 -32.25
CA GLY A 615 12.70 -2.49 -31.08
C GLY A 615 11.91 -2.92 -29.86
N GLU A 616 12.54 -3.62 -28.95
CA GLU A 616 11.96 -3.88 -27.65
C GLU A 616 11.89 -2.58 -26.86
N ILE A 617 10.69 -2.20 -26.43
CA ILE A 617 10.48 -1.00 -25.64
C ILE A 617 10.28 -1.35 -24.17
N ALA A 618 9.58 -2.46 -23.88
CA ALA A 618 9.33 -2.91 -22.52
C ALA A 618 9.38 -4.43 -22.43
N PRO A 619 10.35 -5.01 -21.74
CA PRO A 619 10.36 -6.43 -21.41
C PRO A 619 9.10 -6.86 -20.66
N ALA A 620 8.66 -8.10 -20.88
CA ALA A 620 7.46 -8.66 -20.24
C ALA A 620 7.50 -8.57 -18.71
N SER A 621 8.69 -8.68 -18.13
CA SER A 621 8.91 -8.62 -16.68
C SER A 621 8.90 -7.21 -16.08
N ARG A 622 8.69 -6.15 -16.88
CA ARG A 622 8.74 -4.76 -16.39
C ARG A 622 7.36 -4.28 -15.95
N TYR A 623 7.15 -4.27 -14.66
CA TYR A 623 5.86 -4.02 -14.04
C TYR A 623 5.35 -2.58 -14.16
N SER A 624 6.26 -1.62 -14.19
CA SER A 624 5.92 -0.20 -14.09
C SER A 624 6.02 0.55 -15.41
N ALA A 625 6.14 -0.17 -16.53
CA ALA A 625 6.24 0.49 -17.85
C ALA A 625 5.07 1.43 -18.12
N LYS A 626 5.38 2.65 -18.58
CA LYS A 626 4.40 3.70 -18.87
C LYS A 626 4.58 4.23 -20.27
N LEU A 627 3.54 4.11 -21.08
CA LEU A 627 3.36 4.83 -22.32
C LEU A 627 2.40 6.00 -22.07
N ARG A 628 2.85 7.21 -22.35
CA ARG A 628 2.04 8.41 -22.16
C ARG A 628 1.98 9.20 -23.46
N VAL A 629 0.80 9.71 -23.80
CA VAL A 629 0.59 10.65 -24.91
C VAL A 629 0.57 12.07 -24.39
N VAL A 630 1.05 13.01 -25.17
CA VAL A 630 1.07 14.43 -24.81
C VAL A 630 -0.24 15.09 -25.24
N PRO A 631 -1.09 15.56 -24.31
CA PRO A 631 -2.33 16.24 -24.68
C PRO A 631 -2.05 17.48 -25.56
N GLY A 632 -2.86 17.66 -26.60
CA GLY A 632 -2.74 18.79 -27.53
C GLY A 632 -1.64 18.67 -28.59
N HIS A 633 -0.83 17.60 -28.59
CA HIS A 633 0.28 17.37 -29.51
C HIS A 633 0.17 16.01 -30.21
N ALA A 634 -0.32 15.99 -31.43
CA ALA A 634 -0.53 14.80 -32.24
C ALA A 634 0.73 13.95 -32.40
N GLY A 635 0.69 12.68 -32.03
CA GLY A 635 1.80 11.74 -32.16
C GLY A 635 2.99 11.98 -31.23
N HIS A 636 2.87 12.87 -30.24
CA HIS A 636 3.90 13.05 -29.22
C HIS A 636 3.73 12.03 -28.10
N LEU A 637 4.76 11.22 -27.89
CA LEU A 637 4.76 10.12 -26.96
C LEU A 637 5.97 10.19 -26.03
N PHE A 638 5.76 9.77 -24.78
CA PHE A 638 6.85 9.47 -23.86
C PHE A 638 6.69 8.01 -23.37
N PHE A 639 7.82 7.36 -23.16
CA PHE A 639 7.85 5.99 -22.67
C PHE A 639 8.97 5.79 -21.65
N THR A 640 8.68 5.07 -20.59
CA THR A 640 9.65 4.54 -19.65
C THR A 640 9.36 3.06 -19.35
N SER A 641 10.41 2.27 -19.11
CA SER A 641 10.25 0.91 -18.59
C SER A 641 9.85 0.88 -17.10
N GLY A 642 9.97 2.01 -16.39
CA GLY A 642 9.61 2.12 -14.99
C GLY A 642 10.56 1.39 -14.02
N VAL A 643 11.77 1.06 -14.42
CA VAL A 643 12.71 0.25 -13.64
C VAL A 643 13.88 1.09 -13.16
N SER A 644 14.36 0.79 -11.96
CA SER A 644 15.55 1.41 -11.35
C SER A 644 16.86 0.70 -11.71
N ASP A 645 16.82 -0.31 -12.57
CA ASP A 645 18.00 -1.10 -12.95
C ASP A 645 18.89 -0.31 -13.94
N PRO A 646 20.20 -0.25 -13.77
CA PRO A 646 21.11 0.51 -14.64
C PRO A 646 21.06 0.18 -16.13
N GLY A 647 20.45 -0.94 -16.52
CA GLY A 647 20.45 -1.38 -17.91
C GLY A 647 19.37 -0.83 -18.81
N ASP A 648 18.21 -0.33 -18.30
CA ASP A 648 17.06 0.03 -19.17
C ASP A 648 16.08 1.04 -18.55
N THR A 649 16.58 2.11 -18.00
CA THR A 649 15.75 3.07 -17.25
C THR A 649 15.52 4.38 -17.96
N ALA A 650 15.92 4.47 -19.22
CA ALA A 650 15.90 5.72 -19.95
C ALA A 650 14.47 6.14 -20.31
N LEU A 651 14.14 7.37 -19.97
CA LEU A 651 12.98 8.05 -20.53
C LEU A 651 13.21 8.30 -22.02
N ARG A 652 12.24 7.91 -22.83
CA ARG A 652 12.28 8.07 -24.28
C ARG A 652 11.13 8.96 -24.74
N ARG A 653 11.38 9.74 -25.78
CA ARG A 653 10.40 10.61 -26.41
C ARG A 653 10.33 10.34 -27.89
N SER A 654 9.12 10.35 -28.45
CA SER A 654 8.81 10.37 -29.85
C SER A 654 7.95 11.58 -30.18
N VAL A 655 8.09 12.15 -31.39
CA VAL A 655 7.27 13.24 -31.90
C VAL A 655 6.64 12.90 -33.26
N ASP A 656 6.74 11.65 -33.69
CA ASP A 656 6.32 11.15 -34.99
C ASP A 656 5.41 9.91 -34.93
N GLY A 657 4.67 9.78 -33.85
CA GLY A 657 3.77 8.64 -33.63
C GLY A 657 4.51 7.34 -33.29
N GLY A 658 5.67 7.45 -32.67
CA GLY A 658 6.44 6.30 -32.19
C GLY A 658 7.32 5.64 -33.24
N ARG A 659 7.51 6.24 -34.44
CA ARG A 659 8.40 5.69 -35.47
C ARG A 659 9.87 5.82 -35.10
N THR A 660 10.22 6.95 -34.49
CA THR A 660 11.56 7.19 -33.94
C THR A 660 11.52 7.62 -32.48
N TRP A 661 12.57 7.29 -31.75
CA TRP A 661 12.68 7.57 -30.32
C TRP A 661 13.99 8.25 -29.97
N THR A 662 13.90 9.32 -29.21
CA THR A 662 15.05 9.99 -28.58
C THR A 662 15.16 9.60 -27.13
N VAL A 663 16.31 9.07 -26.72
CA VAL A 663 16.61 8.77 -25.32
C VAL A 663 17.02 10.05 -24.59
N LEU A 664 16.33 10.35 -23.48
CA LEU A 664 16.62 11.50 -22.64
C LEU A 664 17.67 11.12 -21.59
N ARG A 665 18.95 11.21 -21.97
CA ARG A 665 20.10 10.65 -21.22
C ARG A 665 20.32 11.21 -19.82
N ARG A 666 19.78 12.41 -19.52
CA ARG A 666 19.85 12.98 -18.17
C ARG A 666 18.93 12.27 -17.18
N VAL A 667 17.93 11.53 -17.68
CA VAL A 667 16.97 10.76 -16.87
C VAL A 667 17.51 9.34 -16.75
N GLN A 668 18.00 8.97 -15.57
CA GLN A 668 18.51 7.62 -15.30
C GLN A 668 17.41 6.64 -14.89
N ALA A 669 16.33 7.15 -14.29
CA ALA A 669 15.14 6.35 -13.97
C ALA A 669 13.90 7.25 -14.05
N ALA A 670 12.82 6.72 -14.58
CA ALA A 670 11.50 7.35 -14.53
C ALA A 670 10.45 6.28 -14.19
N HIS A 671 9.72 6.50 -13.10
CA HIS A 671 8.68 5.57 -12.68
C HIS A 671 7.34 5.90 -13.34
N ASP A 672 7.04 7.20 -13.50
CA ASP A 672 5.89 7.67 -14.28
C ASP A 672 6.16 9.07 -14.85
N ILE A 673 5.32 9.48 -15.82
CA ILE A 673 5.38 10.75 -16.52
C ILE A 673 3.99 11.37 -16.55
N ALA A 674 3.90 12.67 -16.33
CA ALA A 674 2.65 13.41 -16.44
C ALA A 674 2.82 14.69 -17.25
N PHE A 675 1.71 15.19 -17.78
CA PHE A 675 1.64 16.43 -18.53
C PHE A 675 0.61 17.35 -17.90
N GLY A 676 1.03 18.55 -17.54
CA GLY A 676 0.17 19.56 -16.92
C GLY A 676 0.05 20.82 -17.78
N LYS A 677 -0.68 21.82 -17.27
CA LYS A 677 -0.81 23.11 -17.92
C LYS A 677 0.56 23.65 -18.34
N ALA A 678 0.66 24.18 -19.54
CA ALA A 678 1.87 24.84 -20.03
C ALA A 678 2.27 26.01 -19.11
N ALA A 679 3.57 26.24 -18.97
CA ALA A 679 4.08 27.39 -18.24
C ALA A 679 3.67 28.70 -18.94
N PRO A 680 3.54 29.82 -18.21
CA PRO A 680 3.25 31.11 -18.83
C PRO A 680 4.23 31.42 -19.95
N GLY A 681 3.71 31.73 -21.17
CA GLY A 681 4.50 32.00 -22.36
C GLY A 681 5.04 30.77 -23.10
N HIS A 682 4.61 29.56 -22.71
CA HIS A 682 4.95 28.31 -23.41
C HIS A 682 3.69 27.66 -23.98
N ASP A 683 3.83 26.99 -25.11
CA ASP A 683 2.74 26.25 -25.77
C ASP A 683 2.78 24.73 -25.42
N TYR A 684 3.96 24.22 -25.07
CA TYR A 684 4.11 22.81 -24.72
C TYR A 684 3.75 22.57 -23.27
N PRO A 685 2.99 21.48 -22.96
CA PRO A 685 2.65 21.14 -21.60
C PRO A 685 3.90 21.00 -20.70
N ALA A 686 3.80 21.42 -19.46
CA ALA A 686 4.83 21.12 -18.49
C ALA A 686 4.92 19.60 -18.31
N VAL A 687 6.13 19.06 -18.37
CA VAL A 687 6.41 17.63 -18.21
C VAL A 687 6.87 17.35 -16.79
N TYR A 688 6.25 16.38 -16.15
CA TYR A 688 6.61 15.96 -14.80
C TYR A 688 7.09 14.51 -14.82
N VAL A 689 8.10 14.20 -14.01
CA VAL A 689 8.67 12.86 -13.88
C VAL A 689 8.96 12.59 -12.41
N THR A 690 8.61 11.40 -11.95
CA THR A 690 9.13 10.86 -10.70
C THR A 690 10.22 9.86 -11.01
N GLY A 691 11.40 10.05 -10.42
CA GLY A 691 12.55 9.22 -10.73
C GLY A 691 13.89 9.87 -10.44
N ARG A 692 14.93 9.42 -11.13
CA ARG A 692 16.31 9.88 -10.95
C ARG A 692 16.77 10.70 -12.17
N ILE A 693 17.12 11.96 -11.94
CA ILE A 693 17.67 12.85 -12.95
C ILE A 693 18.97 13.44 -12.41
N ASP A 694 20.02 13.46 -13.22
CA ASP A 694 21.36 13.94 -12.85
C ASP A 694 21.87 13.31 -11.52
N GLY A 695 21.59 12.03 -11.33
CA GLY A 695 22.01 11.27 -10.14
C GLY A 695 21.16 11.47 -8.88
N ARG A 696 20.16 12.36 -8.91
CA ARG A 696 19.30 12.65 -7.75
C ARG A 696 17.89 12.09 -7.94
N TYR A 697 17.38 11.40 -6.95
CA TYR A 697 15.99 10.96 -6.90
C TYR A 697 15.05 12.11 -6.50
N GLY A 698 13.84 12.14 -7.07
CA GLY A 698 12.82 13.10 -6.70
C GLY A 698 11.68 13.22 -7.70
N VAL A 699 10.88 14.27 -7.51
CA VAL A 699 9.86 14.72 -8.44
C VAL A 699 10.42 15.90 -9.23
N TRP A 700 10.30 15.85 -10.54
CA TRP A 700 10.96 16.78 -11.43
C TRP A 700 9.96 17.43 -12.38
N ARG A 701 10.18 18.68 -12.73
CA ARG A 701 9.42 19.46 -13.72
C ARG A 701 10.32 19.97 -14.83
N SER A 702 9.85 19.86 -16.06
CA SER A 702 10.41 20.57 -17.23
C SER A 702 9.33 21.42 -17.87
N ILE A 703 9.69 22.65 -18.31
CA ILE A 703 8.79 23.56 -19.04
C ILE A 703 9.24 23.77 -20.49
N ASP A 704 10.31 23.14 -20.89
CA ASP A 704 10.98 23.29 -22.18
C ASP A 704 11.10 21.95 -22.93
N ASN A 705 10.02 21.17 -22.93
CA ASN A 705 9.93 19.93 -23.67
C ASN A 705 10.95 18.86 -23.23
N ALA A 706 11.13 18.72 -21.92
CA ALA A 706 12.03 17.75 -21.28
C ALA A 706 13.55 17.98 -21.56
N VAL A 707 13.94 19.21 -21.89
CA VAL A 707 15.35 19.58 -22.09
C VAL A 707 16.01 19.90 -20.75
N ASN A 708 15.41 20.79 -19.98
CA ASN A 708 15.88 21.16 -18.65
C ASN A 708 14.90 20.72 -17.57
N TRP A 709 15.45 20.39 -16.41
CA TRP A 709 14.69 19.84 -15.30
C TRP A 709 14.95 20.61 -14.01
N VAL A 710 13.88 20.87 -13.29
CA VAL A 710 13.91 21.44 -11.93
C VAL A 710 13.32 20.43 -10.98
N ARG A 711 14.03 20.13 -9.90
CA ARG A 711 13.54 19.25 -8.84
C ARG A 711 12.53 20.00 -7.99
N ILE A 712 11.30 19.52 -7.92
CA ILE A 712 10.18 20.15 -7.22
C ILE A 712 9.74 19.41 -5.96
N GLY A 713 10.35 18.27 -5.69
CA GLY A 713 10.12 17.47 -4.49
C GLY A 713 11.16 16.37 -4.36
N GLU A 714 11.39 15.93 -3.14
CA GLU A 714 12.28 14.79 -2.88
C GLU A 714 11.45 13.51 -2.83
N PHE A 715 10.92 13.21 -1.66
CA PHE A 715 9.97 12.13 -1.43
C PHE A 715 8.90 12.72 -0.50
N PRO A 716 7.76 13.20 -1.03
CA PRO A 716 6.89 14.11 -0.28
C PRO A 716 6.35 13.54 1.02
N VAL A 717 6.05 12.24 1.05
CA VAL A 717 5.50 11.60 2.27
C VAL A 717 6.33 10.43 2.68
N GLY A 718 6.42 9.45 1.79
CA GLY A 718 6.95 8.16 2.08
C GLY A 718 8.47 8.13 1.98
N ALA A 719 9.15 7.89 3.10
CA ALA A 719 10.59 7.68 3.07
C ALA A 719 10.97 6.34 2.44
N LEU A 720 10.09 5.34 2.50
CA LEU A 720 10.29 3.96 2.07
C LEU A 720 9.18 3.46 1.14
N ASP A 721 8.24 4.32 0.74
CA ASP A 721 7.16 4.01 -0.19
C ASP A 721 7.57 4.36 -1.63
N GLU A 722 6.79 3.92 -2.59
CA GLU A 722 7.05 4.09 -4.02
C GLU A 722 5.95 4.91 -4.67
N VAL A 723 6.34 5.90 -5.49
CA VAL A 723 5.40 6.59 -6.37
C VAL A 723 5.13 5.68 -7.57
N VAL A 724 3.89 5.23 -7.70
CA VAL A 724 3.49 4.25 -8.73
C VAL A 724 2.70 4.87 -9.88
N VAL A 725 2.01 5.97 -9.61
CA VAL A 725 1.26 6.71 -10.62
C VAL A 725 1.37 8.21 -10.38
N MET A 726 1.27 8.98 -11.46
CA MET A 726 1.17 10.44 -11.38
C MET A 726 0.33 11.00 -12.52
N ASP A 727 -0.28 12.14 -12.26
CA ASP A 727 -0.82 13.04 -13.27
C ASP A 727 -0.60 14.49 -12.83
N ALA A 728 -0.81 15.43 -13.76
CA ALA A 728 -0.68 16.85 -13.50
C ALA A 728 -1.93 17.59 -13.95
N ASP A 729 -2.25 18.66 -13.25
CA ASP A 729 -3.43 19.48 -13.50
C ASP A 729 -3.29 20.19 -14.86
N LYS A 730 -4.30 20.06 -15.73
CA LYS A 730 -4.31 20.68 -17.05
C LYS A 730 -4.79 22.13 -17.02
N ASP A 731 -5.38 22.56 -15.91
CA ASP A 731 -5.95 23.90 -15.74
C ASP A 731 -5.15 24.77 -14.77
N VAL A 732 -4.35 24.14 -13.88
CA VAL A 732 -3.53 24.84 -12.88
C VAL A 732 -2.05 24.53 -13.12
N PHE A 733 -1.31 25.53 -13.60
CA PHE A 733 0.14 25.36 -13.82
C PHE A 733 0.86 24.99 -12.53
N GLY A 734 1.68 24.00 -12.62
CA GLY A 734 2.53 23.55 -11.49
C GLY A 734 1.87 22.55 -10.56
N ARG A 735 0.55 22.35 -10.59
CA ARG A 735 -0.10 21.36 -9.74
C ARG A 735 0.12 19.94 -10.28
N VAL A 736 0.60 19.05 -9.42
CA VAL A 736 0.89 17.65 -9.76
C VAL A 736 0.36 16.74 -8.66
N TYR A 737 -0.13 15.58 -9.07
CA TYR A 737 -0.68 14.54 -8.21
C TYR A 737 0.23 13.32 -8.26
N LEU A 738 0.57 12.78 -7.09
CA LEU A 738 1.35 11.55 -6.93
C LEU A 738 0.52 10.52 -6.20
N GLY A 739 0.47 9.31 -6.73
CA GLY A 739 -0.12 8.16 -6.07
C GLY A 739 0.98 7.20 -5.62
N PHE A 740 0.87 6.77 -4.37
CA PHE A 740 1.82 5.89 -3.71
C PHE A 740 1.30 4.46 -3.63
N LYS A 741 2.22 3.53 -3.46
CA LYS A 741 1.91 2.11 -3.38
C LYS A 741 1.11 1.74 -2.14
N GLY A 742 1.27 2.47 -1.04
CA GLY A 742 0.59 2.21 0.21
C GLY A 742 0.18 3.42 1.03
N SER A 743 0.55 4.65 0.64
CA SER A 743 0.26 5.86 1.43
C SER A 743 -0.65 6.87 0.70
N GLY A 744 -1.61 6.37 -0.08
CA GLY A 744 -2.62 7.19 -0.73
C GLY A 744 -2.05 8.12 -1.80
N TRP A 745 -2.56 9.36 -1.85
CA TRP A 745 -2.11 10.37 -2.81
C TRP A 745 -1.62 11.63 -2.13
N ARG A 746 -0.70 12.32 -2.83
CA ARG A 746 -0.34 13.68 -2.51
C ARG A 746 -0.45 14.59 -3.72
N PHE A 747 -0.69 15.86 -3.46
CA PHE A 747 -0.57 16.89 -4.48
C PHE A 747 0.52 17.89 -4.11
N GLY A 748 1.23 18.34 -5.13
CA GLY A 748 2.22 19.40 -5.03
C GLY A 748 1.84 20.59 -5.88
N GLN A 749 2.11 21.79 -5.41
CA GLN A 749 1.88 23.01 -6.18
C GLN A 749 2.88 24.12 -5.79
N PRO A 750 3.18 25.06 -6.71
CA PRO A 750 3.96 26.24 -6.37
C PRO A 750 3.33 26.98 -5.18
N SER A 751 4.16 27.37 -4.23
CA SER A 751 3.70 28.00 -2.99
C SER A 751 4.70 29.05 -2.51
N ALA A 752 4.22 30.02 -1.75
CA ALA A 752 5.05 30.96 -1.01
C ALA A 752 5.46 30.41 0.38
N CYS A 753 5.35 29.11 0.60
CA CYS A 753 5.73 28.48 1.84
C CYS A 753 7.21 28.79 2.18
N LYS A 754 7.52 29.00 3.45
CA LYS A 754 8.87 29.26 3.90
C LYS A 754 9.52 27.96 4.35
N PRO A 755 10.84 27.74 4.03
CA PRO A 755 11.56 26.64 4.66
C PRO A 755 11.59 26.88 6.14
N GLY A 756 11.18 25.90 6.87
CA GLY A 756 11.40 25.80 8.30
C GLY A 756 12.06 24.46 8.60
N PRO A 757 12.62 24.26 9.79
CA PRO A 757 12.80 22.90 10.24
C PRO A 757 11.43 22.25 10.14
N TYR A 758 11.37 21.10 9.48
CA TYR A 758 10.14 20.30 9.39
C TYR A 758 9.57 20.16 10.80
N THR A 759 8.42 20.74 11.02
CA THR A 759 7.73 20.60 12.28
C THR A 759 6.96 19.29 12.20
N PHE A 760 7.43 18.30 12.92
CA PHE A 760 6.76 17.01 13.04
C PHE A 760 5.27 17.25 13.33
N GLY A 761 4.43 16.72 12.46
CA GLY A 761 3.00 16.85 12.60
C GLY A 761 2.31 17.82 11.68
N GLU A 762 3.03 18.52 10.82
CA GLU A 762 2.40 19.29 9.76
C GLU A 762 2.04 18.39 8.59
N ALA A 763 0.81 18.54 8.08
CA ALA A 763 0.36 17.84 6.90
C ALA A 763 1.00 18.39 5.60
N GLU A 764 1.74 19.51 5.70
CA GLU A 764 2.37 20.19 4.58
C GLU A 764 3.88 20.06 4.64
N GLU A 765 4.47 19.66 3.53
CA GLU A 765 5.92 19.71 3.31
C GLU A 765 6.27 20.82 2.32
N CYS A 766 7.17 21.72 2.70
CA CYS A 766 7.65 22.78 1.86
C CYS A 766 9.02 22.43 1.27
N TYR A 767 9.08 22.25 -0.05
CA TYR A 767 10.30 21.95 -0.78
C TYR A 767 10.82 23.19 -1.49
N PHE A 768 12.10 23.52 -1.25
CA PHE A 768 12.78 24.62 -1.93
C PHE A 768 13.55 24.12 -3.12
N LEU A 769 13.37 24.82 -4.22
CA LEU A 769 14.16 24.63 -5.41
C LEU A 769 15.55 25.19 -5.10
N GLY A 770 16.48 24.35 -4.67
CA GLY A 770 17.87 24.73 -4.55
C GLY A 770 18.48 24.97 -5.93
N PRO A 771 19.51 25.81 -6.02
CA PRO A 771 20.25 26.01 -7.26
C PRO A 771 20.85 24.69 -7.77
#